data_536629aa2523d4bce88aa8f79fb32740
#
_entry.id   536629aa2523d4bce88aa8f79fb32740
#
_cell.length_a   1.000
_cell.length_b   1.000
_cell.length_c   1.000
_cell.angle_alpha   90.00
_cell.angle_beta   90.00
_cell.angle_gamma   90.00
#
_symmetry.space_group_name_H-M   'P 1'
#
loop_
_entity.id
_entity.type
_entity.pdbx_description
1 polymer ?
#
loop_
_entity_poly.entity_id
_entity_poly.type
_entity_poly.pdbx_seq_one_letter_code
_entity_poly.pdbx_strand_id
1 'polypeptide(L)'
;MQKEYLSAAAEVLSDQGVDENLGLSNDEASSRLAKTGPNKLEEAEKTPLWKRFFEQMADPMVIMLIVAAVISALTGMVKGEPDFADVAIIMFVVIVNSVLGVVQEAKSEEALEALQEMSAAQSKVLRDGKLVHLPSAELVPGDVIMLEAGDSVPADCRVLESATMKIEEAALTGESVPVEKHANVIELAAGTDDVPLGDRKNMCYMGSTVVYGRGRAVVVGTGMNTEMGKIAGALAEAKEELTPLQVKLAELSRILTIMVIVICVVIFGVDIIRHGVGNVLTDPTALLDTFMVAVSLAVAAIPEGLVAVVTIVLSLGVTKMAKRQAIIRKLSAVETLGCTQTICSDKTGTLTQNKMTVVKHELAAPKEKFLAGMALCSDAQWDEELGEAVGEPTECALVNDAGKAGLTGLTAEHPRVGEAPFDSGRKMMSVVVETLDGEYEQYTKGAPDVVIGLCTHIYEGDKVVPLTEERRAELVAANKAMADEALRVLALASRTYTEVPADCSPAALEHDLVFCGLSGMIDPVRPEVADAIHEAHDAGIRTVMITGDHIDTAVAIAKQLGIVTDRSQAITGADLDRMSDEELDAHIEDYGVYARVQPEHKTRIVEAWKSRDQIVAMTGDGVNDAPSIKRADIGVGMGITGTDVTKNVADMVLADDNFATIIGACEEGRRIYDNIRKVIQFLLSANLAEVFSVFIATLIGFTIFQPVQLLWVNLVTDCFPALALGMEDAEGDIMKRKPRNAKDGVFAGHMGLDCVVQGLIITVLVLASFFVGVYFDMGYIHIADMIAGNADEEGVMMAFITLNMVEIFHCFNMRSRRASLFTMKKQNKWLWASAALALVLTVIVTVQPTLAEMFFGPVTLELKGVLAALGLAFLIIPLMEIYKAIMRAVEKE
;
A
#
# COMPACT_ATOMS: atom_id res chain seq x y z
N MET A 1 -36.42 7.68 18.42
CA MET A 1 -35.96 8.14 17.12
C MET A 1 -37.20 8.49 16.31
N GLN A 2 -37.23 9.71 15.77
CA GLN A 2 -38.22 10.10 14.77
C GLN A 2 -38.08 9.13 13.58
N LYS A 3 -39.19 8.68 13.01
CA LYS A 3 -39.12 7.73 11.89
C LYS A 3 -39.14 8.52 10.59
N GLU A 4 -37.98 9.07 10.21
CA GLU A 4 -37.78 10.00 9.10
C GLU A 4 -38.28 9.44 7.76
N TYR A 5 -38.28 8.12 7.59
CA TYR A 5 -38.86 7.44 6.42
C TYR A 5 -40.39 7.54 6.31
N LEU A 6 -41.08 7.86 7.41
CA LEU A 6 -42.54 8.08 7.41
C LEU A 6 -42.92 9.55 7.21
N SER A 7 -41.96 10.49 7.29
CA SER A 7 -42.14 11.93 7.14
C SER A 7 -41.85 12.39 5.71
N ALA A 8 -42.54 13.46 5.30
CA ALA A 8 -42.25 14.12 4.04
C ALA A 8 -40.86 14.76 4.05
N ALA A 9 -40.16 14.80 2.93
CA ALA A 9 -38.79 15.36 2.83
C ALA A 9 -38.73 16.80 3.38
N ALA A 10 -39.72 17.64 3.06
CA ALA A 10 -39.81 19.00 3.56
C ALA A 10 -39.99 19.10 5.09
N GLU A 11 -40.68 18.13 5.70
CA GLU A 11 -40.85 18.05 7.17
C GLU A 11 -39.52 17.68 7.83
N VAL A 12 -38.79 16.71 7.27
CA VAL A 12 -37.44 16.31 7.75
C VAL A 12 -36.47 17.48 7.67
N LEU A 13 -36.47 18.25 6.57
CA LEU A 13 -35.64 19.46 6.42
C LEU A 13 -35.99 20.50 7.48
N SER A 14 -37.29 20.72 7.72
CA SER A 14 -37.77 21.65 8.74
C SER A 14 -37.35 21.23 10.15
N ASP A 15 -37.46 19.93 10.47
CA ASP A 15 -37.06 19.37 11.77
C ASP A 15 -35.54 19.48 11.98
N GLN A 16 -34.75 19.34 10.92
CA GLN A 16 -33.31 19.56 10.92
C GLN A 16 -32.94 21.05 10.86
N GLY A 17 -33.87 21.96 10.62
CA GLY A 17 -33.63 23.39 10.54
C GLY A 17 -32.76 23.79 9.35
N VAL A 18 -32.93 23.16 8.20
CA VAL A 18 -32.06 23.31 7.02
C VAL A 18 -32.87 23.72 5.78
N ASP A 19 -32.31 24.65 5.02
CA ASP A 19 -32.84 25.01 3.70
C ASP A 19 -32.30 24.05 2.62
N GLU A 20 -33.16 23.55 1.77
CA GLU A 20 -32.82 22.59 0.73
C GLU A 20 -31.77 23.10 -0.29
N ASN A 21 -31.78 24.40 -0.59
CA ASN A 21 -30.95 25.02 -1.63
C ASN A 21 -29.69 25.73 -1.08
N LEU A 22 -29.70 26.08 0.21
CA LEU A 22 -28.56 26.74 0.86
C LEU A 22 -27.71 25.75 1.68
N GLY A 23 -28.32 24.67 2.17
CA GLY A 23 -27.69 23.75 3.13
C GLY A 23 -27.49 24.40 4.51
N LEU A 24 -26.64 23.79 5.34
CA LEU A 24 -26.21 24.38 6.62
C LEU A 24 -25.18 25.49 6.40
N SER A 25 -25.13 26.45 7.32
CA SER A 25 -24.00 27.36 7.40
C SER A 25 -22.77 26.63 8.03
N ASN A 26 -21.55 27.05 7.67
CA ASN A 26 -20.34 26.48 8.24
C ASN A 26 -20.26 26.63 9.78
N ASP A 27 -20.78 27.74 10.33
CA ASP A 27 -20.82 27.98 11.78
C ASP A 27 -21.76 27.01 12.49
N GLU A 28 -22.96 26.78 11.94
CA GLU A 28 -23.93 25.82 12.47
C GLU A 28 -23.41 24.37 12.35
N ALA A 29 -22.82 24.00 11.22
CA ALA A 29 -22.19 22.71 11.02
C ALA A 29 -21.09 22.45 12.05
N SER A 30 -20.21 23.40 12.31
CA SER A 30 -19.18 23.34 13.35
C SER A 30 -19.76 23.17 14.75
N SER A 31 -20.85 23.90 15.05
CA SER A 31 -21.56 23.79 16.33
C SER A 31 -22.19 22.41 16.53
N ARG A 32 -22.77 21.83 15.46
CA ARG A 32 -23.33 20.47 15.47
C ARG A 32 -22.24 19.43 15.63
N LEU A 33 -21.13 19.56 14.90
CA LEU A 33 -19.99 18.65 14.99
C LEU A 33 -19.42 18.59 16.42
N ALA A 34 -19.35 19.74 17.11
CA ALA A 34 -18.94 19.78 18.51
C ALA A 34 -19.91 19.09 19.47
N LYS A 35 -21.20 18.96 19.11
CA LYS A 35 -22.23 18.30 19.93
C LYS A 35 -22.39 16.81 19.62
N THR A 36 -22.35 16.43 18.32
CA THR A 36 -22.59 15.05 17.87
C THR A 36 -21.33 14.22 17.80
N GLY A 37 -20.16 14.87 17.79
CA GLY A 37 -18.90 14.21 17.49
C GLY A 37 -18.70 13.93 15.99
N PRO A 38 -17.55 13.40 15.60
CA PRO A 38 -17.24 13.07 14.21
C PRO A 38 -18.11 11.91 13.71
N ASN A 39 -18.42 11.91 12.42
CA ASN A 39 -19.14 10.82 11.76
C ASN A 39 -18.18 9.64 11.51
N LYS A 40 -17.83 8.96 12.61
CA LYS A 40 -17.00 7.74 12.63
C LYS A 40 -17.69 6.69 13.48
N LEU A 41 -17.50 5.42 13.11
CA LEU A 41 -17.85 4.31 14.00
C LEU A 41 -16.85 4.30 15.14
N GLU A 42 -17.31 3.96 16.37
CA GLU A 42 -16.40 3.81 17.51
C GLU A 42 -15.42 2.67 17.22
N GLU A 43 -14.14 3.02 17.22
CA GLU A 43 -13.07 2.05 17.25
C GLU A 43 -12.96 1.44 18.65
N ALA A 44 -12.40 0.23 18.77
CA ALA A 44 -12.15 -0.37 20.07
C ALA A 44 -11.32 0.58 20.95
N GLU A 45 -11.73 0.77 22.22
CA GLU A 45 -11.00 1.63 23.15
C GLU A 45 -9.52 1.27 23.21
N LYS A 46 -8.65 2.26 22.97
CA LYS A 46 -7.21 2.05 23.07
C LYS A 46 -6.84 1.50 24.42
N THR A 47 -6.12 0.40 24.42
CA THR A 47 -5.62 -0.19 25.66
C THR A 47 -4.70 0.81 26.36
N PRO A 48 -5.00 1.25 27.60
CA PRO A 48 -4.18 2.23 28.30
C PRO A 48 -2.75 1.70 28.54
N LEU A 49 -1.74 2.58 28.46
CA LEU A 49 -0.31 2.21 28.54
C LEU A 49 0.03 1.36 29.78
N TRP A 50 -0.60 1.62 30.93
CA TRP A 50 -0.39 0.83 32.14
C TRP A 50 -0.88 -0.62 31.99
N LYS A 51 -1.99 -0.85 31.28
CA LYS A 51 -2.50 -2.20 31.03
C LYS A 51 -1.58 -2.95 30.07
N ARG A 52 -1.12 -2.30 28.98
CA ARG A 52 -0.09 -2.86 28.06
C ARG A 52 1.18 -3.22 28.81
N PHE A 53 1.64 -2.37 29.74
CA PHE A 53 2.79 -2.68 30.58
C PHE A 53 2.61 -3.96 31.38
N PHE A 54 1.47 -4.16 32.00
CA PHE A 54 1.19 -5.41 32.71
C PHE A 54 0.97 -6.61 31.79
N GLU A 55 0.44 -6.41 30.58
CA GLU A 55 0.34 -7.44 29.54
C GLU A 55 1.75 -7.88 29.07
N GLN A 56 2.68 -6.96 28.89
CA GLN A 56 4.09 -7.27 28.62
C GLN A 56 4.75 -8.02 29.79
N MET A 57 4.44 -7.65 31.03
CA MET A 57 4.93 -8.39 32.21
C MET A 57 4.29 -9.77 32.37
N ALA A 58 3.14 -10.02 31.76
CA ALA A 58 2.48 -11.33 31.75
C ALA A 58 2.99 -12.25 30.62
N ASP A 59 3.96 -11.80 29.83
CA ASP A 59 4.65 -12.66 28.84
C ASP A 59 5.28 -13.88 29.55
N PRO A 60 5.15 -15.09 29.02
CA PRO A 60 5.66 -16.31 29.63
C PRO A 60 7.16 -16.24 29.96
N MET A 61 7.94 -15.53 29.14
CA MET A 61 9.39 -15.34 29.34
C MET A 61 9.68 -14.44 30.52
N VAL A 62 8.98 -13.31 30.60
CA VAL A 62 9.10 -12.36 31.71
C VAL A 62 8.66 -13.02 33.04
N ILE A 63 7.59 -13.81 33.00
CA ILE A 63 7.14 -14.61 34.16
C ILE A 63 8.24 -15.59 34.57
N MET A 64 8.90 -16.27 33.63
CA MET A 64 10.01 -17.20 33.92
C MET A 64 11.18 -16.49 34.61
N LEU A 65 11.53 -15.28 34.14
CA LEU A 65 12.58 -14.47 34.77
C LEU A 65 12.20 -14.00 36.17
N ILE A 66 10.94 -13.58 36.35
CA ILE A 66 10.44 -13.21 37.70
C ILE A 66 10.48 -14.43 38.66
N VAL A 67 10.07 -15.60 38.17
CA VAL A 67 10.18 -16.85 38.97
C VAL A 67 11.61 -17.17 39.28
N ALA A 68 12.55 -17.03 38.33
CA ALA A 68 13.97 -17.23 38.57
C ALA A 68 14.51 -16.24 39.64
N ALA A 69 14.15 -14.96 39.56
CA ALA A 69 14.51 -13.94 40.56
C ALA A 69 13.95 -14.29 41.95
N VAL A 70 12.71 -14.76 42.05
CA VAL A 70 12.13 -15.20 43.33
C VAL A 70 12.85 -16.44 43.90
N ILE A 71 13.16 -17.41 43.03
CA ILE A 71 13.92 -18.62 43.47
C ILE A 71 15.33 -18.24 43.92
N SER A 72 16.02 -17.36 43.19
CA SER A 72 17.34 -16.85 43.59
C SER A 72 17.31 -16.17 44.97
N ALA A 73 16.33 -15.28 45.18
CA ALA A 73 16.11 -14.61 46.47
C ALA A 73 15.87 -15.61 47.61
N LEU A 74 15.03 -16.60 47.44
CA LEU A 74 14.69 -17.60 48.42
C LEU A 74 15.93 -18.47 48.78
N THR A 75 16.74 -18.81 47.79
CA THR A 75 17.96 -19.62 47.98
C THR A 75 19.03 -18.84 48.71
N GLY A 76 19.24 -17.54 48.37
CA GLY A 76 20.13 -16.65 49.11
C GLY A 76 19.73 -16.51 50.59
N MET A 77 18.43 -16.41 50.90
CA MET A 77 17.93 -16.38 52.26
C MET A 77 18.22 -17.70 53.01
N VAL A 78 18.06 -18.84 52.37
CA VAL A 78 18.31 -20.16 52.97
C VAL A 78 19.81 -20.39 53.24
N LYS A 79 20.67 -19.88 52.36
CA LYS A 79 22.13 -19.96 52.53
C LYS A 79 22.68 -18.98 53.59
N GLY A 80 21.88 -18.01 54.08
CA GLY A 80 22.29 -17.01 55.08
C GLY A 80 23.09 -15.85 54.48
N GLU A 81 23.24 -15.80 53.19
CA GLU A 81 23.85 -14.71 52.41
C GLU A 81 22.82 -14.17 51.40
N PRO A 82 21.91 -13.30 51.87
CA PRO A 82 20.88 -12.75 50.96
C PRO A 82 21.54 -11.78 49.97
N ASP A 83 21.87 -12.25 48.78
CA ASP A 83 22.29 -11.38 47.68
C ASP A 83 21.02 -10.97 46.90
N PHE A 84 20.61 -9.71 47.10
CA PHE A 84 19.49 -9.12 46.38
C PHE A 84 19.95 -8.42 45.10
N ALA A 85 21.25 -8.42 44.78
CA ALA A 85 21.78 -7.73 43.61
C ALA A 85 21.24 -8.38 42.34
N ASP A 86 21.29 -9.71 42.20
CA ASP A 86 20.76 -10.43 41.04
C ASP A 86 19.26 -10.18 40.83
N VAL A 87 18.52 -10.21 41.94
CA VAL A 87 17.06 -9.94 41.90
C VAL A 87 16.76 -8.50 41.40
N ALA A 88 17.54 -7.53 41.92
CA ALA A 88 17.39 -6.13 41.50
C ALA A 88 17.73 -5.93 40.03
N ILE A 89 18.74 -6.60 39.51
CA ILE A 89 19.18 -6.54 38.13
C ILE A 89 18.11 -7.17 37.22
N ILE A 90 17.66 -8.39 37.52
CA ILE A 90 16.63 -9.08 36.74
C ILE A 90 15.36 -8.21 36.68
N MET A 91 14.91 -7.67 37.83
CA MET A 91 13.72 -6.81 37.88
C MET A 91 13.94 -5.49 37.12
N PHE A 92 15.10 -4.88 37.19
CA PHE A 92 15.43 -3.68 36.41
C PHE A 92 15.33 -3.94 34.92
N VAL A 93 15.95 -5.03 34.45
CA VAL A 93 15.94 -5.37 33.01
C VAL A 93 14.54 -5.76 32.55
N VAL A 94 13.79 -6.51 33.35
CA VAL A 94 12.36 -6.82 33.06
C VAL A 94 11.54 -5.55 32.92
N ILE A 95 11.69 -4.56 33.81
CA ILE A 95 10.98 -3.30 33.74
C ILE A 95 11.38 -2.53 32.48
N VAL A 96 12.68 -2.42 32.17
CA VAL A 96 13.18 -1.72 30.96
C VAL A 96 12.66 -2.40 29.70
N ASN A 97 12.69 -3.74 29.63
CA ASN A 97 12.17 -4.50 28.49
C ASN A 97 10.67 -4.26 28.32
N SER A 98 9.88 -4.35 29.39
CA SER A 98 8.43 -4.10 29.36
C SER A 98 8.11 -2.65 28.91
N VAL A 99 8.87 -1.66 29.37
CA VAL A 99 8.70 -0.26 28.94
C VAL A 99 9.03 -0.10 27.45
N LEU A 100 10.12 -0.72 26.97
CA LEU A 100 10.48 -0.68 25.54
C LEU A 100 9.43 -1.37 24.66
N GLY A 101 8.92 -2.52 25.09
CA GLY A 101 7.83 -3.21 24.40
C GLY A 101 6.59 -2.33 24.24
N VAL A 102 6.16 -1.66 25.34
CA VAL A 102 5.04 -0.72 25.30
C VAL A 102 5.30 0.46 24.36
N VAL A 103 6.52 1.03 24.36
CA VAL A 103 6.88 2.15 23.47
C VAL A 103 6.89 1.71 22.00
N GLN A 104 7.41 0.51 21.70
CA GLN A 104 7.42 -0.03 20.35
C GLN A 104 6.00 -0.30 19.84
N GLU A 105 5.14 -0.91 20.67
CA GLU A 105 3.74 -1.18 20.33
C GLU A 105 2.95 0.11 20.10
N ALA A 106 3.09 1.12 20.98
CA ALA A 106 2.45 2.42 20.83
C ALA A 106 2.87 3.14 19.53
N LYS A 107 4.16 3.10 19.17
CA LYS A 107 4.65 3.69 17.92
C LYS A 107 4.16 2.94 16.67
N SER A 108 4.00 1.64 16.76
CA SER A 108 3.45 0.84 15.66
C SER A 108 1.98 1.20 15.40
N GLU A 109 1.19 1.35 16.48
CA GLU A 109 -0.22 1.74 16.41
C GLU A 109 -0.39 3.18 15.87
N GLU A 110 0.39 4.15 16.38
CA GLU A 110 0.38 5.53 15.90
C GLU A 110 0.65 5.62 14.39
N ALA A 111 1.59 4.81 13.90
CA ALA A 111 1.91 4.78 12.48
C ALA A 111 0.80 4.15 11.63
N LEU A 112 0.06 3.17 12.16
CA LEU A 112 -1.12 2.58 11.50
C LEU A 112 -2.29 3.57 11.44
N GLU A 113 -2.56 4.31 12.52
CA GLU A 113 -3.60 5.35 12.57
C GLU A 113 -3.33 6.46 11.55
N ALA A 114 -2.09 6.95 11.46
CA ALA A 114 -1.72 7.97 10.49
C ALA A 114 -1.99 7.53 9.03
N LEU A 115 -1.93 6.23 8.74
CA LEU A 115 -2.25 5.68 7.43
C LEU A 115 -3.75 5.65 7.16
N GLN A 116 -4.56 5.30 8.16
CA GLN A 116 -6.02 5.31 8.04
C GLN A 116 -6.55 6.72 7.78
N GLU A 117 -5.99 7.74 8.45
CA GLU A 117 -6.34 9.15 8.22
C GLU A 117 -6.02 9.62 6.79
N MET A 118 -4.93 9.16 6.17
CA MET A 118 -4.58 9.51 4.79
C MET A 118 -5.55 8.93 3.75
N SER A 119 -6.33 7.91 4.10
CA SER A 119 -7.32 7.23 3.23
C SER A 119 -8.75 7.66 3.53
N ALA A 120 -8.98 8.76 4.25
CA ALA A 120 -10.31 9.19 4.65
C ALA A 120 -11.21 9.52 3.44
N ALA A 121 -12.44 8.99 3.46
CA ALA A 121 -13.44 9.24 2.42
C ALA A 121 -13.85 10.72 2.41
N GLN A 122 -14.16 11.26 1.22
CA GLN A 122 -14.63 12.62 0.99
C GLN A 122 -16.10 12.61 0.62
N SER A 123 -16.86 13.65 1.01
CA SER A 123 -18.26 13.81 0.67
C SER A 123 -18.53 15.15 0.00
N LYS A 124 -19.45 15.15 -0.98
CA LYS A 124 -19.95 16.35 -1.68
C LYS A 124 -21.11 16.92 -0.89
N VAL A 125 -20.93 18.08 -0.26
CA VAL A 125 -21.89 18.68 0.69
C VAL A 125 -22.24 20.09 0.27
N LEU A 126 -23.52 20.44 0.36
CA LEU A 126 -24.02 21.79 0.13
C LEU A 126 -23.99 22.57 1.45
N ARG A 127 -23.10 23.57 1.57
CA ARG A 127 -23.01 24.51 2.70
C ARG A 127 -22.92 25.94 2.22
N ASP A 128 -23.63 26.87 2.88
CA ASP A 128 -23.70 28.28 2.50
C ASP A 128 -24.04 28.50 1.01
N GLY A 129 -24.87 27.63 0.43
CA GLY A 129 -25.28 27.68 -0.99
C GLY A 129 -24.19 27.27 -1.98
N LYS A 130 -23.07 26.70 -1.51
CA LYS A 130 -21.97 26.21 -2.34
C LYS A 130 -21.75 24.72 -2.13
N LEU A 131 -21.47 24.01 -3.22
CA LEU A 131 -21.03 22.62 -3.15
C LEU A 131 -19.56 22.57 -2.74
N VAL A 132 -19.26 21.93 -1.62
CA VAL A 132 -17.92 21.78 -1.07
C VAL A 132 -17.58 20.31 -0.88
N HIS A 133 -16.32 19.95 -1.06
CA HIS A 133 -15.80 18.63 -0.70
C HIS A 133 -15.19 18.69 0.69
N LEU A 134 -15.62 17.80 1.58
CA LEU A 134 -15.07 17.71 2.93
C LEU A 134 -14.93 16.26 3.38
N PRO A 135 -14.06 15.98 4.34
CA PRO A 135 -13.93 14.64 4.90
C PRO A 135 -15.28 14.14 5.42
N SER A 136 -15.67 12.91 5.07
CA SER A 136 -16.95 12.33 5.50
C SER A 136 -17.10 12.28 7.02
N ALA A 137 -15.99 12.29 7.76
CA ALA A 137 -15.96 12.38 9.22
C ALA A 137 -16.50 13.72 9.78
N GLU A 138 -16.55 14.78 8.96
CA GLU A 138 -17.03 16.12 9.35
C GLU A 138 -18.52 16.34 9.04
N LEU A 139 -19.21 15.30 8.54
CA LEU A 139 -20.64 15.34 8.30
C LEU A 139 -21.42 15.41 9.61
N VAL A 140 -22.48 16.20 9.60
CA VAL A 140 -23.39 16.36 10.74
C VAL A 140 -24.84 16.19 10.32
N PRO A 141 -25.75 15.79 11.23
CA PRO A 141 -27.18 15.76 10.95
C PRO A 141 -27.66 17.12 10.45
N GLY A 142 -28.36 17.13 9.31
CA GLY A 142 -28.82 18.32 8.59
C GLY A 142 -27.94 18.72 7.39
N ASP A 143 -26.75 18.15 7.19
CA ASP A 143 -26.00 18.36 5.95
C ASP A 143 -26.77 17.82 4.74
N VAL A 144 -26.81 18.60 3.65
CA VAL A 144 -27.37 18.16 2.38
C VAL A 144 -26.24 17.66 1.50
N ILE A 145 -26.28 16.36 1.15
CA ILE A 145 -25.24 15.70 0.37
C ILE A 145 -25.72 15.40 -1.05
N MET A 146 -24.77 15.40 -1.99
CA MET A 146 -24.96 14.94 -3.36
C MET A 146 -24.40 13.52 -3.48
N LEU A 147 -25.18 12.62 -4.08
CA LEU A 147 -24.81 11.22 -4.30
C LEU A 147 -24.90 10.90 -5.79
N GLU A 148 -23.86 10.28 -6.34
CA GLU A 148 -23.77 9.86 -7.74
C GLU A 148 -23.33 8.40 -7.83
N ALA A 149 -23.56 7.77 -8.98
CA ALA A 149 -23.11 6.39 -9.19
C ALA A 149 -21.60 6.27 -8.95
N GLY A 150 -21.22 5.35 -8.04
CA GLY A 150 -19.85 5.14 -7.58
C GLY A 150 -19.54 5.74 -6.22
N ASP A 151 -20.40 6.59 -5.66
CA ASP A 151 -20.22 7.13 -4.31
C ASP A 151 -20.64 6.10 -3.26
N SER A 152 -19.91 6.09 -2.15
CA SER A 152 -20.32 5.40 -0.93
C SER A 152 -21.23 6.32 -0.12
N VAL A 153 -22.31 5.80 0.45
CA VAL A 153 -23.20 6.57 1.31
C VAL A 153 -22.51 6.80 2.67
N PRO A 154 -22.18 8.06 3.02
CA PRO A 154 -21.29 8.34 4.15
C PRO A 154 -21.97 8.35 5.51
N ALA A 155 -23.30 8.43 5.54
CA ALA A 155 -24.13 8.55 6.73
C ALA A 155 -25.55 8.08 6.44
N ASP A 156 -26.39 7.90 7.46
CA ASP A 156 -27.81 7.63 7.22
C ASP A 156 -28.53 8.90 6.76
N CYS A 157 -29.19 8.82 5.61
CA CYS A 157 -29.74 9.97 4.93
C CYS A 157 -31.19 9.75 4.47
N ARG A 158 -31.98 10.82 4.46
CA ARG A 158 -33.32 10.88 3.87
C ARG A 158 -33.19 11.45 2.45
N VAL A 159 -33.67 10.71 1.45
CA VAL A 159 -33.65 11.13 0.04
C VAL A 159 -34.56 12.35 -0.17
N LEU A 160 -34.03 13.41 -0.74
CA LEU A 160 -34.73 14.64 -1.13
C LEU A 160 -35.14 14.58 -2.61
N GLU A 161 -34.19 14.14 -3.45
CA GLU A 161 -34.39 14.04 -4.90
C GLU A 161 -33.66 12.78 -5.41
N SER A 162 -34.25 12.10 -6.38
CA SER A 162 -33.66 10.93 -7.03
C SER A 162 -33.89 10.97 -8.53
N ALA A 163 -32.80 10.98 -9.29
CA ALA A 163 -32.80 10.78 -10.74
C ALA A 163 -32.37 9.33 -11.02
N THR A 164 -33.32 8.39 -10.93
CA THR A 164 -33.14 6.94 -11.14
C THR A 164 -32.04 6.33 -10.26
N MET A 165 -31.82 6.88 -9.06
CA MET A 165 -30.75 6.43 -8.15
C MET A 165 -31.06 5.02 -7.63
N LYS A 166 -30.08 4.10 -7.77
CA LYS A 166 -30.13 2.74 -7.23
C LYS A 166 -28.96 2.51 -6.30
N ILE A 167 -29.25 1.95 -5.13
CA ILE A 167 -28.26 1.71 -4.07
C ILE A 167 -28.19 0.23 -3.74
N GLU A 168 -26.98 -0.30 -3.68
CA GLU A 168 -26.69 -1.64 -3.17
C GLU A 168 -26.55 -1.57 -1.65
N GLU A 169 -27.42 -2.29 -0.96
CA GLU A 169 -27.52 -2.29 0.51
C GLU A 169 -27.17 -3.65 1.12
N ALA A 170 -26.44 -4.50 0.38
CA ALA A 170 -26.12 -5.87 0.77
C ALA A 170 -25.46 -5.99 2.15
N ALA A 171 -24.65 -5.01 2.54
CA ALA A 171 -23.99 -4.98 3.86
C ALA A 171 -24.98 -4.91 5.04
N LEU A 172 -26.17 -4.37 4.81
CA LEU A 172 -27.20 -4.18 5.84
C LEU A 172 -28.37 -5.14 5.70
N THR A 173 -28.79 -5.42 4.45
CA THR A 173 -29.98 -6.24 4.17
C THR A 173 -29.66 -7.69 3.82
N GLY A 174 -28.40 -7.97 3.43
CA GLY A 174 -27.97 -9.27 2.90
C GLY A 174 -28.39 -9.53 1.45
N GLU A 175 -29.10 -8.60 0.80
CA GLU A 175 -29.56 -8.72 -0.58
C GLU A 175 -28.68 -7.93 -1.53
N SER A 176 -28.12 -8.60 -2.55
CA SER A 176 -27.20 -7.99 -3.54
C SER A 176 -27.91 -7.28 -4.69
N VAL A 177 -29.25 -7.29 -4.74
CA VAL A 177 -30.01 -6.60 -5.79
C VAL A 177 -30.13 -5.13 -5.44
N PRO A 178 -29.67 -4.19 -6.31
CA PRO A 178 -29.77 -2.77 -6.05
C PRO A 178 -31.21 -2.28 -5.89
N VAL A 179 -31.47 -1.49 -4.85
CA VAL A 179 -32.78 -0.94 -4.53
C VAL A 179 -32.94 0.44 -5.16
N GLU A 180 -33.99 0.65 -5.93
CA GLU A 180 -34.34 1.96 -6.49
C GLU A 180 -34.85 2.89 -5.39
N LYS A 181 -34.26 4.10 -5.29
CA LYS A 181 -34.58 5.10 -4.27
C LYS A 181 -35.46 6.22 -4.79
N HIS A 182 -36.36 6.72 -3.95
CA HIS A 182 -37.29 7.82 -4.28
C HIS A 182 -37.54 8.72 -3.07
N ALA A 183 -38.00 9.95 -3.32
CA ALA A 183 -38.28 10.93 -2.27
C ALA A 183 -39.69 10.76 -1.62
N ASN A 184 -40.54 9.88 -2.15
CA ASN A 184 -41.92 9.72 -1.69
C ASN A 184 -41.99 9.23 -0.23
N VAL A 185 -43.05 9.60 0.47
CA VAL A 185 -43.35 9.10 1.83
C VAL A 185 -43.75 7.63 1.74
N ILE A 186 -43.29 6.83 2.70
CA ILE A 186 -43.66 5.41 2.80
C ILE A 186 -44.85 5.29 3.76
N GLU A 187 -45.89 4.62 3.30
CA GLU A 187 -47.07 4.36 4.10
C GLU A 187 -46.91 3.05 4.91
N LEU A 188 -47.26 3.05 6.17
CA LEU A 188 -47.29 1.84 6.99
C LEU A 188 -48.35 0.86 6.47
N ALA A 189 -47.99 -0.40 6.30
CA ALA A 189 -48.95 -1.45 6.02
C ALA A 189 -49.92 -1.64 7.19
N ALA A 190 -51.18 -1.90 6.90
CA ALA A 190 -52.22 -2.05 7.93
C ALA A 190 -51.84 -3.17 8.93
N GLY A 191 -51.67 -2.77 10.21
CA GLY A 191 -51.32 -3.71 11.29
C GLY A 191 -49.84 -3.90 11.58
N THR A 192 -48.96 -3.07 11.00
CA THR A 192 -47.53 -3.04 11.27
C THR A 192 -47.13 -1.73 11.96
N ASP A 193 -46.27 -1.78 12.97
CA ASP A 193 -45.75 -0.62 13.69
C ASP A 193 -44.45 -0.07 13.08
N ASP A 194 -43.87 -0.78 12.08
CA ASP A 194 -42.55 -0.43 11.45
C ASP A 194 -42.43 -0.96 10.04
N VAL A 195 -41.48 -0.38 9.25
CA VAL A 195 -41.10 -0.80 7.90
C VAL A 195 -39.74 -1.49 7.97
N PRO A 196 -39.58 -2.72 7.44
CA PRO A 196 -38.30 -3.38 7.36
C PRO A 196 -37.23 -2.51 6.66
N LEU A 197 -35.97 -2.63 7.04
CA LEU A 197 -34.88 -1.77 6.57
C LEU A 197 -34.77 -1.74 5.02
N GLY A 198 -34.82 -2.91 4.38
CA GLY A 198 -34.72 -3.05 2.91
C GLY A 198 -35.91 -2.45 2.14
N ASP A 199 -37.07 -2.22 2.81
CA ASP A 199 -38.26 -1.63 2.20
C ASP A 199 -38.33 -0.10 2.36
N ARG A 200 -37.37 0.50 3.10
CA ARG A 200 -37.29 1.96 3.30
C ARG A 200 -36.63 2.62 2.08
N LYS A 201 -37.32 2.62 0.94
CA LYS A 201 -36.83 3.10 -0.37
C LYS A 201 -36.57 4.61 -0.43
N ASN A 202 -36.90 5.37 0.59
CA ASN A 202 -36.64 6.81 0.70
C ASN A 202 -35.50 7.14 1.67
N MET A 203 -34.76 6.12 2.13
CA MET A 203 -33.59 6.27 2.97
C MET A 203 -32.36 5.71 2.26
N CYS A 204 -31.18 6.28 2.56
CA CYS A 204 -29.88 5.76 2.20
C CYS A 204 -29.11 5.52 3.49
N TYR A 205 -28.37 4.43 3.56
CA TYR A 205 -27.71 4.00 4.79
C TYR A 205 -26.18 4.01 4.67
N MET A 206 -25.50 4.38 5.74
CA MET A 206 -24.04 4.38 5.84
C MET A 206 -23.46 3.02 5.42
N GLY A 207 -22.40 3.06 4.58
CA GLY A 207 -21.71 1.86 4.10
C GLY A 207 -22.34 1.18 2.88
N SER A 208 -23.49 1.69 2.39
CA SER A 208 -24.10 1.27 1.12
C SER A 208 -23.44 1.98 -0.06
N THR A 209 -23.68 1.50 -1.28
CA THR A 209 -23.06 2.01 -2.51
C THR A 209 -24.08 2.44 -3.53
N VAL A 210 -23.91 3.63 -4.10
CA VAL A 210 -24.72 4.09 -5.25
C VAL A 210 -24.19 3.44 -6.52
N VAL A 211 -24.97 2.54 -7.12
CA VAL A 211 -24.55 1.79 -8.32
C VAL A 211 -25.09 2.40 -9.62
N TYR A 212 -26.13 3.23 -9.55
CA TYR A 212 -26.71 3.85 -10.73
C TYR A 212 -27.43 5.15 -10.38
N GLY A 213 -27.43 6.13 -11.32
CA GLY A 213 -28.14 7.39 -11.20
C GLY A 213 -27.50 8.38 -10.23
N ARG A 214 -28.26 9.39 -9.82
CA ARG A 214 -27.83 10.43 -8.88
C ARG A 214 -28.98 10.90 -8.01
N GLY A 215 -28.68 11.53 -6.88
CA GLY A 215 -29.69 12.09 -6.00
C GLY A 215 -29.12 13.07 -4.98
N ARG A 216 -30.05 13.74 -4.27
CA ARG A 216 -29.76 14.60 -3.13
C ARG A 216 -30.39 13.99 -1.89
N ALA A 217 -29.70 14.06 -0.77
CA ALA A 217 -30.20 13.53 0.49
C ALA A 217 -29.77 14.42 1.66
N VAL A 218 -30.57 14.45 2.73
CA VAL A 218 -30.22 15.12 3.98
C VAL A 218 -29.76 14.09 5.00
N VAL A 219 -28.63 14.35 5.65
CA VAL A 219 -28.06 13.50 6.72
C VAL A 219 -28.99 13.57 7.94
N VAL A 220 -29.40 12.42 8.44
CA VAL A 220 -30.29 12.29 9.63
C VAL A 220 -29.62 11.53 10.78
N GLY A 221 -28.62 10.70 10.50
CA GLY A 221 -27.85 9.95 11.49
C GLY A 221 -26.38 9.85 11.12
N THR A 222 -25.48 10.01 12.11
CA THR A 222 -24.03 9.96 11.94
C THR A 222 -23.38 9.01 12.93
N GLY A 223 -22.25 8.41 12.59
CA GLY A 223 -21.43 7.56 13.46
C GLY A 223 -22.21 6.41 14.07
N MET A 224 -22.12 6.24 15.40
CA MET A 224 -22.81 5.18 16.13
C MET A 224 -24.34 5.29 16.12
N ASN A 225 -24.89 6.44 15.70
CA ASN A 225 -26.35 6.63 15.58
C ASN A 225 -26.91 6.14 14.23
N THR A 226 -26.07 5.66 13.30
CA THR A 226 -26.48 5.04 12.05
C THR A 226 -26.93 3.59 12.25
N GLU A 227 -27.63 3.01 11.26
CA GLU A 227 -27.97 1.58 11.30
C GLU A 227 -26.70 0.71 11.31
N MET A 228 -25.67 1.11 10.53
CA MET A 228 -24.35 0.44 10.56
C MET A 228 -23.68 0.58 11.93
N GLY A 229 -23.78 1.75 12.60
CA GLY A 229 -23.24 1.98 13.93
C GLY A 229 -23.84 1.06 14.99
N LYS A 230 -25.16 0.79 14.91
CA LYS A 230 -25.83 -0.16 15.80
C LYS A 230 -25.31 -1.60 15.65
N ILE A 231 -24.96 -1.98 14.42
CA ILE A 231 -24.36 -3.29 14.10
C ILE A 231 -22.91 -3.34 14.56
N ALA A 232 -22.14 -2.28 14.30
CA ALA A 232 -20.74 -2.19 14.68
C ALA A 232 -20.53 -2.28 16.20
N GLY A 233 -21.42 -1.67 17.00
CA GLY A 233 -21.39 -1.80 18.46
C GLY A 233 -21.56 -3.26 18.97
N ALA A 234 -22.18 -4.14 18.18
CA ALA A 234 -22.32 -5.56 18.48
C ALA A 234 -21.12 -6.41 17.99
N LEU A 235 -20.30 -5.88 17.07
CA LEU A 235 -19.18 -6.55 16.41
C LEU A 235 -17.79 -6.06 16.90
N ALA A 236 -17.70 -5.12 17.82
CA ALA A 236 -16.47 -4.50 18.32
C ALA A 236 -15.41 -5.46 18.92
N GLU A 237 -15.70 -6.78 18.99
CA GLU A 237 -14.76 -7.83 19.43
C GLU A 237 -14.03 -8.56 18.27
N ALA A 238 -14.17 -8.13 17.01
CA ALA A 238 -13.48 -8.75 15.89
C ALA A 238 -11.98 -8.43 15.97
N LYS A 239 -11.15 -9.47 16.20
CA LYS A 239 -9.69 -9.36 16.21
C LYS A 239 -9.18 -9.01 14.80
N GLU A 240 -8.19 -8.11 14.73
CA GLU A 240 -7.47 -7.83 13.50
C GLU A 240 -6.87 -9.12 12.90
N GLU A 241 -7.01 -9.32 11.60
CA GLU A 241 -6.39 -10.43 10.88
C GLU A 241 -4.88 -10.22 10.80
N LEU A 242 -4.11 -11.21 11.27
CA LEU A 242 -2.65 -11.20 11.17
C LEU A 242 -2.21 -11.28 9.71
N THR A 243 -1.16 -10.55 9.34
CA THR A 243 -0.55 -10.65 8.02
C THR A 243 0.08 -12.05 7.82
N PRO A 244 0.19 -12.56 6.56
CA PRO A 244 0.84 -13.84 6.28
C PRO A 244 2.24 -13.95 6.89
N LEU A 245 2.99 -12.87 6.90
CA LEU A 245 4.32 -12.79 7.51
C LEU A 245 4.25 -12.95 9.04
N GLN A 246 3.31 -12.28 9.71
CA GLN A 246 3.12 -12.42 11.16
C GLN A 246 2.74 -13.85 11.55
N VAL A 247 1.90 -14.52 10.75
CA VAL A 247 1.55 -15.94 10.95
C VAL A 247 2.81 -16.82 10.84
N LYS A 248 3.64 -16.62 9.81
CA LYS A 248 4.90 -17.36 9.61
C LYS A 248 5.92 -17.09 10.75
N LEU A 249 5.96 -15.86 11.27
CA LEU A 249 6.82 -15.52 12.42
C LEU A 249 6.34 -16.17 13.72
N ALA A 250 5.03 -16.24 13.93
CA ALA A 250 4.48 -16.98 15.09
C ALA A 250 4.78 -18.49 15.01
N GLU A 251 4.74 -19.09 13.82
CA GLU A 251 5.15 -20.47 13.57
C GLU A 251 6.65 -20.67 13.88
N LEU A 252 7.50 -19.74 13.43
CA LEU A 252 8.93 -19.74 13.75
C LEU A 252 9.18 -19.70 15.27
N SER A 253 8.53 -18.77 15.99
CA SER A 253 8.65 -18.69 17.45
C SER A 253 8.29 -20.03 18.11
N ARG A 254 7.24 -20.71 17.63
CA ARG A 254 6.87 -22.03 18.12
C ARG A 254 7.95 -23.09 17.87
N ILE A 255 8.58 -23.10 16.69
CA ILE A 255 9.70 -24.01 16.36
C ILE A 255 10.89 -23.77 17.28
N LEU A 256 11.26 -22.50 17.47
CA LEU A 256 12.36 -22.12 18.39
C LEU A 256 12.06 -22.55 19.83
N THR A 257 10.85 -22.32 20.33
CA THR A 257 10.42 -22.76 21.66
C THR A 257 10.56 -24.27 21.84
N ILE A 258 10.15 -25.08 20.85
CA ILE A 258 10.31 -26.54 20.90
C ILE A 258 11.78 -26.92 20.92
N MET A 259 12.62 -26.27 20.09
CA MET A 259 14.06 -26.49 20.06
C MET A 259 14.70 -26.22 21.43
N VAL A 260 14.34 -25.11 22.07
CA VAL A 260 14.83 -24.77 23.43
C VAL A 260 14.44 -25.81 24.46
N ILE A 261 13.19 -26.24 24.48
CA ILE A 261 12.72 -27.30 25.40
C ILE A 261 13.54 -28.57 25.20
N VAL A 262 13.81 -28.98 23.96
CA VAL A 262 14.64 -30.15 23.66
C VAL A 262 16.06 -29.97 24.20
N ILE A 263 16.69 -28.80 24.00
CA ILE A 263 18.05 -28.51 24.48
C ILE A 263 18.07 -28.47 26.02
N CYS A 264 17.09 -27.86 26.68
CA CYS A 264 16.95 -27.88 28.13
C CYS A 264 16.85 -29.29 28.68
N VAL A 265 16.07 -30.18 28.06
CA VAL A 265 15.99 -31.61 28.46
C VAL A 265 17.33 -32.32 28.29
N VAL A 266 18.08 -32.04 27.22
CA VAL A 266 19.40 -32.60 26.99
C VAL A 266 20.38 -32.12 28.06
N ILE A 267 20.41 -30.81 28.37
CA ILE A 267 21.27 -30.22 29.42
C ILE A 267 20.95 -30.85 30.76
N PHE A 268 19.67 -30.91 31.13
CA PHE A 268 19.23 -31.54 32.38
C PHE A 268 19.66 -33.03 32.46
N GLY A 269 19.56 -33.75 31.35
CA GLY A 269 20.05 -35.13 31.24
C GLY A 269 21.56 -35.24 31.39
N VAL A 270 22.33 -34.34 30.80
CA VAL A 270 23.81 -34.30 30.96
C VAL A 270 24.21 -34.00 32.39
N ASP A 271 23.53 -33.07 33.04
CA ASP A 271 23.80 -32.69 34.42
C ASP A 271 23.50 -33.82 35.41
N ILE A 272 22.39 -34.53 35.22
CA ILE A 272 22.07 -35.74 35.96
C ILE A 272 23.16 -36.82 35.78
N ILE A 273 23.67 -37.03 34.58
CA ILE A 273 24.74 -38.04 34.32
C ILE A 273 26.04 -37.65 35.04
N ARG A 274 26.37 -36.37 35.07
CA ARG A 274 27.61 -35.88 35.72
C ARG A 274 27.59 -35.97 37.24
N HIS A 275 26.53 -35.46 37.85
CA HIS A 275 26.44 -35.32 39.30
C HIS A 275 25.72 -36.48 39.99
N GLY A 276 25.08 -37.37 39.19
CA GLY A 276 24.29 -38.50 39.70
C GLY A 276 22.89 -38.07 40.14
N VAL A 277 21.87 -38.90 39.83
CA VAL A 277 20.45 -38.63 40.10
C VAL A 277 20.19 -38.26 41.56
N GLY A 278 20.90 -38.90 42.51
CA GLY A 278 20.72 -38.64 43.93
C GLY A 278 21.19 -37.26 44.38
N ASN A 279 22.31 -36.82 43.88
CA ASN A 279 22.92 -35.54 44.27
C ASN A 279 22.17 -34.35 43.66
N VAL A 280 21.79 -34.39 42.37
CA VAL A 280 21.05 -33.30 41.70
C VAL A 280 19.67 -33.07 42.32
N LEU A 281 18.98 -34.14 42.74
CA LEU A 281 17.63 -34.01 43.32
C LEU A 281 17.62 -33.71 44.81
N THR A 282 18.74 -33.96 45.53
CA THR A 282 18.83 -33.71 46.97
C THR A 282 19.65 -32.48 47.33
N ASP A 283 20.46 -31.96 46.42
CA ASP A 283 21.20 -30.70 46.59
C ASP A 283 20.41 -29.53 45.93
N PRO A 284 19.81 -28.65 46.75
CA PRO A 284 19.08 -27.50 46.26
C PRO A 284 19.92 -26.55 45.40
N THR A 285 21.24 -26.51 45.63
CA THR A 285 22.16 -25.60 44.90
C THR A 285 22.42 -26.11 43.48
N ALA A 286 22.68 -27.40 43.31
CA ALA A 286 22.87 -28.00 41.99
C ALA A 286 21.59 -27.91 41.13
N LEU A 287 20.43 -28.13 41.73
CA LEU A 287 19.17 -27.97 41.05
C LEU A 287 18.93 -26.52 40.60
N LEU A 288 19.29 -25.53 41.42
CA LEU A 288 19.17 -24.12 41.08
C LEU A 288 20.09 -23.74 39.91
N ASP A 289 21.36 -24.16 39.94
CA ASP A 289 22.36 -23.87 38.92
C ASP A 289 21.88 -24.43 37.54
N THR A 290 21.39 -25.68 37.54
CA THR A 290 20.82 -26.28 36.32
C THR A 290 19.58 -25.53 35.82
N PHE A 291 18.71 -25.07 36.73
CA PHE A 291 17.56 -24.26 36.41
C PHE A 291 17.98 -22.90 35.82
N MET A 292 18.97 -22.24 36.40
CA MET A 292 19.49 -20.95 35.88
C MET A 292 20.08 -21.08 34.47
N VAL A 293 20.79 -22.20 34.18
CA VAL A 293 21.27 -22.49 32.83
C VAL A 293 20.10 -22.69 31.87
N ALA A 294 19.05 -23.39 32.28
CA ALA A 294 17.87 -23.56 31.45
C ALA A 294 17.15 -22.21 31.17
N VAL A 295 17.08 -21.34 32.18
CA VAL A 295 16.54 -19.96 32.01
C VAL A 295 17.44 -19.14 31.08
N SER A 296 18.78 -19.18 31.25
CA SER A 296 19.70 -18.49 30.33
C SER A 296 19.47 -18.92 28.88
N LEU A 297 19.34 -20.22 28.67
CA LEU A 297 19.10 -20.76 27.32
C LEU A 297 17.76 -20.36 26.74
N ALA A 298 16.74 -20.31 27.59
CA ALA A 298 15.41 -19.89 27.16
C ALA A 298 15.40 -18.41 26.75
N VAL A 299 16.09 -17.56 27.51
CA VAL A 299 16.27 -16.14 27.17
C VAL A 299 17.05 -15.95 25.87
N ALA A 300 18.17 -16.66 25.72
CA ALA A 300 19.03 -16.62 24.54
C ALA A 300 18.31 -17.03 23.23
N ALA A 301 17.36 -17.95 23.30
CA ALA A 301 16.81 -18.59 22.11
C ALA A 301 15.64 -17.85 21.46
N ILE A 302 15.00 -16.94 22.17
CA ILE A 302 13.82 -16.22 21.66
C ILE A 302 14.23 -14.81 21.28
N PRO A 303 14.14 -14.46 19.98
CA PRO A 303 14.45 -13.10 19.54
C PRO A 303 13.37 -12.14 20.04
N GLU A 304 13.60 -11.54 21.22
CA GLU A 304 12.72 -10.52 21.77
C GLU A 304 12.59 -9.36 20.80
N GLY A 305 11.38 -8.87 20.61
CA GLY A 305 11.13 -7.73 19.72
C GLY A 305 11.09 -8.05 18.22
N LEU A 306 11.33 -9.29 17.75
CA LEU A 306 11.31 -9.61 16.30
C LEU A 306 10.00 -9.20 15.64
N VAL A 307 8.86 -9.53 16.24
CA VAL A 307 7.52 -9.18 15.71
C VAL A 307 7.33 -7.65 15.71
N ALA A 308 7.71 -6.98 16.80
CA ALA A 308 7.61 -5.54 16.93
C ALA A 308 8.51 -4.81 15.90
N VAL A 309 9.76 -5.26 15.72
CA VAL A 309 10.68 -4.68 14.72
C VAL A 309 10.12 -4.86 13.31
N VAL A 310 9.60 -6.04 12.96
CA VAL A 310 8.99 -6.29 11.64
C VAL A 310 7.79 -5.39 11.40
N THR A 311 6.91 -5.23 12.39
CA THR A 311 5.73 -4.35 12.29
C THR A 311 6.14 -2.89 12.11
N ILE A 312 7.16 -2.41 12.85
CA ILE A 312 7.70 -1.05 12.68
C ILE A 312 8.31 -0.87 11.28
N VAL A 313 9.07 -1.85 10.78
CA VAL A 313 9.66 -1.79 9.42
C VAL A 313 8.59 -1.74 8.34
N LEU A 314 7.52 -2.54 8.46
CA LEU A 314 6.36 -2.50 7.58
C LEU A 314 5.71 -1.11 7.61
N SER A 315 5.44 -0.58 8.79
CA SER A 315 4.79 0.71 9.00
C SER A 315 5.60 1.88 8.41
N LEU A 316 6.91 1.91 8.65
CA LEU A 316 7.82 2.89 8.04
C LEU A 316 7.87 2.76 6.51
N GLY A 317 7.80 1.52 6.00
CA GLY A 317 7.72 1.25 4.58
C GLY A 317 6.45 1.81 3.95
N VAL A 318 5.30 1.57 4.57
CA VAL A 318 4.01 2.09 4.11
C VAL A 318 3.98 3.63 4.14
N THR A 319 4.51 4.25 5.19
CA THR A 319 4.66 5.72 5.25
C THR A 319 5.50 6.26 4.08
N LYS A 320 6.53 5.53 3.66
CA LYS A 320 7.36 5.89 2.51
C LYS A 320 6.64 5.68 1.18
N MET A 321 5.82 4.62 1.04
CA MET A 321 4.95 4.39 -0.11
C MET A 321 3.92 5.52 -0.25
N ALA A 322 3.28 5.93 0.84
CA ALA A 322 2.31 7.02 0.86
C ALA A 322 2.93 8.35 0.41
N LYS A 323 4.16 8.66 0.83
CA LYS A 323 4.92 9.83 0.32
C LYS A 323 5.23 9.77 -1.18
N ARG A 324 5.21 8.57 -1.77
CA ARG A 324 5.34 8.33 -3.20
C ARG A 324 3.99 8.14 -3.90
N GLN A 325 2.90 8.64 -3.30
CA GLN A 325 1.53 8.61 -3.82
C GLN A 325 0.86 7.23 -3.86
N ALA A 326 1.46 6.20 -3.26
CA ALA A 326 0.87 4.86 -3.11
C ALA A 326 0.32 4.69 -1.68
N ILE A 327 -0.98 4.83 -1.51
CA ILE A 327 -1.66 4.73 -0.21
C ILE A 327 -2.06 3.27 0.01
N ILE A 328 -1.41 2.61 0.93
CA ILE A 328 -1.69 1.21 1.29
C ILE A 328 -2.84 1.17 2.30
N ARG A 329 -3.86 0.38 2.03
CA ARG A 329 -5.02 0.19 2.91
C ARG A 329 -4.93 -1.07 3.78
N LYS A 330 -4.23 -2.10 3.29
CA LYS A 330 -4.00 -3.34 4.02
C LYS A 330 -2.51 -3.63 4.10
N LEU A 331 -1.97 -3.85 5.30
CA LEU A 331 -0.54 -4.14 5.49
C LEU A 331 -0.06 -5.38 4.75
N SER A 332 -0.93 -6.38 4.57
CA SER A 332 -0.62 -7.60 3.80
C SER A 332 -0.27 -7.30 2.34
N ALA A 333 -0.83 -6.24 1.76
CA ALA A 333 -0.55 -5.83 0.39
C ALA A 333 0.92 -5.47 0.15
N VAL A 334 1.63 -4.95 1.17
CA VAL A 334 3.05 -4.60 1.06
C VAL A 334 3.91 -5.81 0.71
N GLU A 335 3.65 -6.94 1.36
CA GLU A 335 4.37 -8.19 1.09
C GLU A 335 4.03 -8.71 -0.32
N THR A 336 2.75 -8.67 -0.68
CA THR A 336 2.23 -9.17 -1.95
C THR A 336 2.71 -8.32 -3.13
N LEU A 337 2.81 -6.98 -2.97
CA LEU A 337 3.40 -6.06 -3.95
C LEU A 337 4.82 -6.45 -4.33
N GLY A 338 5.64 -6.83 -3.33
CA GLY A 338 7.01 -7.30 -3.58
C GLY A 338 7.10 -8.62 -4.37
N CYS A 339 5.98 -9.37 -4.47
CA CYS A 339 5.88 -10.64 -5.19
C CYS A 339 5.15 -10.50 -6.52
N THR A 340 4.62 -9.32 -6.87
CA THR A 340 3.82 -9.11 -8.09
C THR A 340 4.56 -9.59 -9.32
N GLN A 341 3.88 -10.41 -10.14
CA GLN A 341 4.37 -11.00 -11.36
C GLN A 341 3.63 -10.51 -12.60
N THR A 342 2.34 -10.19 -12.45
CA THR A 342 1.50 -9.67 -13.53
C THR A 342 0.71 -8.47 -13.03
N ILE A 343 0.71 -7.37 -13.81
CA ILE A 343 -0.10 -6.19 -13.57
C ILE A 343 -1.10 -6.06 -14.71
N CYS A 344 -2.37 -6.28 -14.41
CA CYS A 344 -3.51 -6.05 -15.30
C CYS A 344 -3.94 -4.59 -15.13
N SER A 345 -3.64 -3.74 -16.11
CA SER A 345 -3.92 -2.30 -16.04
C SER A 345 -5.05 -1.91 -16.96
N ASP A 346 -6.02 -1.16 -16.43
CA ASP A 346 -6.91 -0.40 -17.29
C ASP A 346 -6.10 0.64 -18.07
N LYS A 347 -6.53 0.96 -19.30
CA LYS A 347 -5.86 1.93 -20.16
C LYS A 347 -6.10 3.36 -19.68
N THR A 348 -7.42 3.71 -19.57
CA THR A 348 -7.85 5.10 -19.39
C THR A 348 -7.52 5.63 -17.99
N GLY A 349 -6.94 6.82 -17.91
CA GLY A 349 -6.58 7.45 -16.64
C GLY A 349 -5.36 6.86 -15.94
N THR A 350 -5.01 5.58 -16.18
CA THR A 350 -3.86 4.89 -15.55
C THR A 350 -2.63 4.92 -16.45
N LEU A 351 -2.73 4.36 -17.67
CA LEU A 351 -1.65 4.39 -18.67
C LEU A 351 -1.66 5.69 -19.47
N THR A 352 -2.83 6.30 -19.60
CA THR A 352 -3.06 7.56 -20.31
C THR A 352 -3.47 8.67 -19.36
N GLN A 353 -3.49 9.92 -19.85
CA GLN A 353 -3.74 11.11 -19.03
C GLN A 353 -5.23 11.35 -18.73
N ASN A 354 -6.14 10.57 -19.31
CA ASN A 354 -7.60 10.82 -19.31
C ASN A 354 -7.97 12.24 -19.80
N LYS A 355 -7.19 12.77 -20.73
CA LYS A 355 -7.33 14.12 -21.28
C LYS A 355 -7.17 14.06 -22.79
N MET A 356 -8.29 14.14 -23.52
CA MET A 356 -8.23 14.21 -24.98
C MET A 356 -7.37 15.39 -25.42
N THR A 357 -6.48 15.15 -26.37
CA THR A 357 -5.55 16.17 -26.89
C THR A 357 -5.48 16.08 -28.41
N VAL A 358 -5.61 17.20 -29.08
CA VAL A 358 -5.39 17.30 -30.53
C VAL A 358 -3.90 17.18 -30.82
N VAL A 359 -3.54 16.24 -31.69
CA VAL A 359 -2.14 15.93 -32.03
C VAL A 359 -1.84 16.08 -33.53
N LYS A 360 -2.88 16.10 -34.37
CA LYS A 360 -2.69 16.13 -35.83
C LYS A 360 -3.82 16.87 -36.52
N HIS A 361 -3.49 17.63 -37.56
CA HIS A 361 -4.45 18.30 -38.46
C HIS A 361 -4.20 17.92 -39.91
N GLU A 362 -5.28 17.83 -40.68
CA GLU A 362 -5.25 17.88 -42.16
C GLU A 362 -6.08 19.09 -42.61
N LEU A 363 -5.41 20.18 -42.95
CA LEU A 363 -6.01 21.47 -43.17
C LEU A 363 -6.30 21.71 -44.67
N ALA A 364 -7.53 22.12 -44.97
CA ALA A 364 -7.91 22.67 -46.27
C ALA A 364 -8.10 24.19 -46.17
N ALA A 365 -8.74 24.67 -45.12
CA ALA A 365 -8.91 26.09 -44.79
C ALA A 365 -7.69 26.67 -44.09
N PRO A 366 -7.55 28.03 -43.99
CA PRO A 366 -6.55 28.66 -43.14
C PRO A 366 -6.62 28.14 -41.68
N LYS A 367 -5.48 27.94 -41.07
CA LYS A 367 -5.37 27.31 -39.75
C LYS A 367 -6.21 28.04 -38.70
N GLU A 368 -6.14 29.36 -38.66
CA GLU A 368 -6.88 30.16 -37.69
C GLU A 368 -8.41 29.98 -37.84
N LYS A 369 -8.91 30.01 -39.08
CA LYS A 369 -10.33 29.77 -39.39
C LYS A 369 -10.77 28.36 -38.95
N PHE A 370 -9.94 27.35 -39.20
CA PHE A 370 -10.22 25.97 -38.82
C PHE A 370 -10.29 25.81 -37.30
N LEU A 371 -9.27 26.33 -36.57
CA LEU A 371 -9.22 26.25 -35.12
C LEU A 371 -10.37 27.01 -34.45
N ALA A 372 -10.66 28.25 -34.93
CA ALA A 372 -11.79 29.05 -34.46
C ALA A 372 -13.12 28.32 -34.70
N GLY A 373 -13.32 27.74 -35.90
CA GLY A 373 -14.54 27.01 -36.22
C GLY A 373 -14.73 25.76 -35.35
N MET A 374 -13.68 25.03 -35.08
CA MET A 374 -13.72 23.88 -34.14
C MET A 374 -14.10 24.31 -32.73
N ALA A 375 -13.55 25.41 -32.23
CA ALA A 375 -13.84 25.92 -30.87
C ALA A 375 -15.28 26.50 -30.80
N LEU A 376 -15.69 27.31 -31.78
CA LEU A 376 -17.04 27.89 -31.82
C LEU A 376 -18.15 26.84 -31.96
N CYS A 377 -17.86 25.75 -32.70
CA CYS A 377 -18.75 24.60 -32.83
C CYS A 377 -18.58 23.59 -31.70
N SER A 378 -18.38 24.07 -30.45
CA SER A 378 -18.23 23.27 -29.23
C SER A 378 -19.01 23.90 -28.10
N ASP A 379 -19.54 23.10 -27.19
CA ASP A 379 -20.24 23.55 -25.97
C ASP A 379 -19.29 23.73 -24.78
N ALA A 380 -18.05 23.20 -24.85
CA ALA A 380 -16.99 23.44 -23.90
C ALA A 380 -16.57 24.92 -23.93
N GLN A 381 -16.26 25.48 -22.77
CA GLN A 381 -15.91 26.88 -22.59
C GLN A 381 -14.49 27.04 -22.05
N TRP A 382 -13.78 28.04 -22.56
CA TRP A 382 -12.48 28.44 -22.03
C TRP A 382 -12.63 29.11 -20.67
N ASP A 383 -11.92 28.59 -19.66
CA ASP A 383 -11.82 29.19 -18.35
C ASP A 383 -10.49 29.94 -18.22
N GLU A 384 -10.56 31.26 -17.96
CA GLU A 384 -9.37 32.12 -17.88
C GLU A 384 -8.58 31.91 -16.58
N GLU A 385 -9.24 31.48 -15.49
CA GLU A 385 -8.56 31.23 -14.21
C GLU A 385 -7.79 29.92 -14.27
N LEU A 386 -8.37 28.89 -14.88
CA LEU A 386 -7.73 27.60 -15.07
C LEU A 386 -6.73 27.60 -16.24
N GLY A 387 -6.91 28.49 -17.23
CA GLY A 387 -6.11 28.52 -18.45
C GLY A 387 -6.36 27.31 -19.37
N GLU A 388 -7.53 26.67 -19.25
CA GLU A 388 -7.95 25.54 -20.06
C GLU A 388 -9.50 25.51 -20.24
N ALA A 389 -9.95 24.65 -21.16
CA ALA A 389 -11.37 24.49 -21.42
C ALA A 389 -12.05 23.56 -20.41
N VAL A 390 -13.31 23.88 -20.07
CA VAL A 390 -14.19 23.11 -19.20
C VAL A 390 -15.40 22.64 -19.98
N GLY A 391 -15.70 21.33 -19.96
CA GLY A 391 -16.81 20.71 -20.68
C GLY A 391 -16.53 19.24 -21.00
N GLU A 392 -17.16 18.73 -22.08
CA GLU A 392 -16.96 17.37 -22.55
C GLU A 392 -15.51 17.19 -23.08
N PRO A 393 -14.82 16.10 -22.75
CA PRO A 393 -13.39 15.93 -23.04
C PRO A 393 -12.98 16.12 -24.51
N THR A 394 -13.79 15.66 -25.45
CA THR A 394 -13.53 15.80 -26.89
C THR A 394 -13.60 17.26 -27.32
N GLU A 395 -14.56 18.00 -26.80
CA GLU A 395 -14.72 19.43 -27.09
C GLU A 395 -13.69 20.29 -26.39
N CYS A 396 -13.35 19.95 -25.14
CA CYS A 396 -12.25 20.58 -24.42
C CYS A 396 -10.93 20.46 -25.22
N ALA A 397 -10.67 19.32 -25.88
CA ALA A 397 -9.49 19.15 -26.70
C ALA A 397 -9.41 20.18 -27.85
N LEU A 398 -10.56 20.46 -28.51
CA LEU A 398 -10.64 21.41 -29.63
C LEU A 398 -10.51 22.86 -29.15
N VAL A 399 -11.17 23.20 -28.04
CA VAL A 399 -11.09 24.56 -27.46
C VAL A 399 -9.68 24.81 -26.88
N ASN A 400 -9.06 23.82 -26.26
CA ASN A 400 -7.69 23.91 -25.78
C ASN A 400 -6.66 24.08 -26.94
N ASP A 401 -6.92 23.43 -28.06
CA ASP A 401 -6.07 23.57 -29.26
C ASP A 401 -6.15 24.98 -29.86
N ALA A 402 -7.37 25.57 -29.91
CA ALA A 402 -7.56 26.97 -30.28
C ALA A 402 -6.90 27.92 -29.27
N GLY A 403 -7.04 27.66 -27.96
CA GLY A 403 -6.41 28.44 -26.89
C GLY A 403 -4.88 28.47 -26.97
N LYS A 404 -4.24 27.33 -27.30
CA LYS A 404 -2.79 27.26 -27.57
C LYS A 404 -2.35 28.12 -28.77
N ALA A 405 -3.22 28.37 -29.71
CA ALA A 405 -2.97 29.30 -30.81
C ALA A 405 -3.28 30.76 -30.47
N GLY A 406 -3.68 31.05 -29.22
CA GLY A 406 -4.03 32.41 -28.78
C GLY A 406 -5.47 32.80 -29.10
N LEU A 407 -6.31 31.87 -29.54
CA LEU A 407 -7.71 32.10 -29.87
C LEU A 407 -8.59 31.84 -28.65
N THR A 408 -8.56 32.73 -27.67
CA THR A 408 -9.39 32.74 -26.47
C THR A 408 -10.48 33.80 -26.58
N GLY A 409 -11.60 33.66 -25.89
CA GLY A 409 -12.67 34.65 -25.93
C GLY A 409 -13.56 34.65 -27.20
N LEU A 410 -13.36 33.67 -28.09
CA LEU A 410 -14.10 33.58 -29.40
C LEU A 410 -15.62 33.62 -29.25
N THR A 411 -16.18 33.02 -28.21
CA THR A 411 -17.63 33.01 -27.98
C THR A 411 -18.22 34.40 -27.66
N ALA A 412 -17.40 35.29 -27.09
CA ALA A 412 -17.79 36.68 -26.81
C ALA A 412 -17.68 37.56 -28.08
N GLU A 413 -16.70 37.28 -28.95
CA GLU A 413 -16.47 38.00 -30.20
C GLU A 413 -17.41 37.53 -31.32
N HIS A 414 -17.81 36.26 -31.29
CA HIS A 414 -18.68 35.60 -32.28
C HIS A 414 -19.91 34.97 -31.61
N PRO A 415 -20.94 35.75 -31.28
CA PRO A 415 -22.13 35.25 -30.60
C PRO A 415 -22.86 34.22 -31.45
N ARG A 416 -23.29 33.13 -30.85
CA ARG A 416 -24.07 32.06 -31.45
C ARG A 416 -25.51 32.54 -31.67
N VAL A 417 -25.98 32.55 -32.90
CA VAL A 417 -27.32 33.01 -33.30
C VAL A 417 -28.25 31.87 -33.71
N GLY A 418 -27.70 30.67 -33.93
CA GLY A 418 -28.49 29.48 -34.27
C GLY A 418 -27.68 28.21 -34.04
N GLU A 419 -28.38 27.11 -33.82
CA GLU A 419 -27.73 25.81 -33.61
C GLU A 419 -28.60 24.61 -33.99
N ALA A 420 -27.97 23.52 -34.43
CA ALA A 420 -28.50 22.17 -34.46
C ALA A 420 -27.59 21.34 -33.52
N PRO A 421 -28.04 21.01 -32.29
CA PRO A 421 -27.22 20.34 -31.28
C PRO A 421 -26.71 18.99 -31.75
N PHE A 422 -25.66 18.46 -31.06
CA PHE A 422 -25.14 17.13 -31.35
C PHE A 422 -26.23 16.05 -31.23
N ASP A 423 -26.25 15.18 -32.21
CA ASP A 423 -27.11 14.01 -32.19
C ASP A 423 -26.33 12.76 -32.63
N SER A 424 -26.41 11.71 -31.83
CA SER A 424 -25.65 10.46 -32.03
C SER A 424 -26.06 9.70 -33.30
N GLY A 425 -27.29 9.87 -33.78
CA GLY A 425 -27.78 9.27 -35.04
C GLY A 425 -27.22 9.97 -36.25
N ARG A 426 -27.12 11.32 -36.22
CA ARG A 426 -26.51 12.14 -37.27
C ARG A 426 -25.00 12.20 -37.15
N LYS A 427 -24.42 11.97 -35.96
CA LYS A 427 -22.99 12.03 -35.62
C LYS A 427 -22.33 13.39 -35.88
N MET A 428 -23.06 14.48 -35.78
CA MET A 428 -22.58 15.84 -36.02
C MET A 428 -23.42 16.85 -35.24
N MET A 429 -22.90 18.08 -35.19
CA MET A 429 -23.58 19.29 -34.73
C MET A 429 -23.24 20.47 -35.65
N SER A 430 -24.11 21.48 -35.68
CA SER A 430 -23.91 22.72 -36.44
C SER A 430 -24.22 23.92 -35.57
N VAL A 431 -23.42 24.96 -35.68
CA VAL A 431 -23.70 26.27 -35.06
C VAL A 431 -23.63 27.37 -36.11
N VAL A 432 -24.43 28.44 -35.93
CA VAL A 432 -24.34 29.66 -36.72
C VAL A 432 -23.90 30.81 -35.81
N VAL A 433 -22.83 31.49 -36.16
CA VAL A 433 -22.25 32.59 -35.39
C VAL A 433 -22.26 33.87 -36.21
N GLU A 434 -22.35 35.01 -35.54
CA GLU A 434 -22.17 36.31 -36.15
C GLU A 434 -20.67 36.62 -36.25
N THR A 435 -20.20 37.07 -37.40
CA THR A 435 -18.81 37.44 -37.62
C THR A 435 -18.59 38.92 -37.28
N LEU A 436 -17.34 39.34 -37.07
CA LEU A 436 -16.99 40.74 -36.78
C LEU A 436 -17.39 41.70 -37.91
N ASP A 437 -17.54 41.21 -39.14
CA ASP A 437 -17.94 41.99 -40.31
C ASP A 437 -19.46 42.06 -40.46
N GLY A 438 -20.24 41.44 -39.56
CA GLY A 438 -21.72 41.45 -39.60
C GLY A 438 -22.34 40.45 -40.58
N GLU A 439 -21.56 39.54 -41.12
CA GLU A 439 -22.00 38.36 -41.83
C GLU A 439 -22.25 37.17 -40.87
N TYR A 440 -22.83 36.09 -41.35
CA TYR A 440 -23.10 34.91 -40.53
C TYR A 440 -22.38 33.71 -41.08
N GLU A 441 -21.69 32.99 -40.23
CA GLU A 441 -20.97 31.80 -40.62
C GLU A 441 -21.45 30.57 -39.82
N GLN A 442 -21.79 29.55 -40.52
CA GLN A 442 -22.11 28.24 -39.98
C GLN A 442 -20.82 27.40 -39.91
N TYR A 443 -20.64 26.72 -38.79
CA TYR A 443 -19.65 25.66 -38.63
C TYR A 443 -20.38 24.35 -38.30
N THR A 444 -20.01 23.29 -39.02
CA THR A 444 -20.53 21.93 -38.80
C THR A 444 -19.38 21.00 -38.47
N LYS A 445 -19.42 20.43 -37.28
CA LYS A 445 -18.43 19.50 -36.75
C LYS A 445 -19.05 18.10 -36.62
N GLY A 446 -18.31 17.05 -37.03
CA GLY A 446 -18.81 15.70 -36.86
C GLY A 446 -17.93 14.60 -37.41
N ALA A 447 -18.48 13.39 -37.53
CA ALA A 447 -17.76 12.23 -38.05
C ALA A 447 -17.30 12.48 -39.49
N PRO A 448 -16.01 12.24 -39.84
CA PRO A 448 -15.48 12.58 -41.16
C PRO A 448 -16.23 11.95 -42.34
N ASP A 449 -16.65 10.71 -42.21
CA ASP A 449 -17.39 9.97 -43.23
C ASP A 449 -18.71 10.64 -43.57
N VAL A 450 -19.40 11.20 -42.57
CA VAL A 450 -20.65 11.90 -42.73
C VAL A 450 -20.45 13.32 -43.27
N VAL A 451 -19.58 14.11 -42.59
CA VAL A 451 -19.36 15.51 -42.97
C VAL A 451 -18.77 15.65 -44.40
N ILE A 452 -17.77 14.80 -44.76
CA ILE A 452 -17.22 14.78 -46.12
C ILE A 452 -18.30 14.46 -47.16
N GLY A 453 -19.26 13.59 -46.83
CA GLY A 453 -20.40 13.25 -47.69
C GLY A 453 -21.32 14.41 -47.99
N LEU A 454 -21.47 15.38 -47.07
CA LEU A 454 -22.34 16.55 -47.17
C LEU A 454 -21.64 17.77 -47.84
N CYS A 455 -20.32 17.70 -48.06
CA CYS A 455 -19.53 18.77 -48.66
C CYS A 455 -19.64 18.73 -50.19
N THR A 456 -19.95 19.88 -50.78
CA THR A 456 -19.93 20.09 -52.25
C THR A 456 -18.70 20.89 -52.69
N HIS A 457 -18.06 21.60 -51.77
CA HIS A 457 -16.87 22.43 -51.98
C HIS A 457 -15.80 22.15 -50.91
N ILE A 458 -14.59 22.61 -51.20
CA ILE A 458 -13.43 22.50 -50.31
C ILE A 458 -12.63 23.81 -50.34
N TYR A 459 -11.99 24.17 -49.22
CA TYR A 459 -11.01 25.25 -49.22
C TYR A 459 -9.69 24.79 -49.88
N GLU A 460 -9.08 25.67 -50.69
CA GLU A 460 -7.68 25.60 -51.11
C GLU A 460 -7.00 26.92 -50.68
N GLY A 461 -6.46 26.93 -49.43
CA GLY A 461 -6.04 28.15 -48.79
C GLY A 461 -7.27 29.07 -48.52
N ASP A 462 -7.28 30.27 -49.08
CA ASP A 462 -8.37 31.25 -48.95
C ASP A 462 -9.51 31.11 -49.99
N LYS A 463 -9.37 30.17 -50.93
CA LYS A 463 -10.33 30.02 -52.04
C LYS A 463 -11.21 28.80 -51.86
N VAL A 464 -12.50 28.98 -52.15
CA VAL A 464 -13.48 27.89 -52.17
C VAL A 464 -13.56 27.33 -53.59
N VAL A 465 -13.31 26.03 -53.77
CA VAL A 465 -13.38 25.31 -55.03
C VAL A 465 -14.30 24.11 -54.96
N PRO A 466 -14.90 23.64 -56.08
CA PRO A 466 -15.73 22.44 -56.05
C PRO A 466 -14.94 21.21 -55.57
N LEU A 467 -15.54 20.38 -54.74
CA LEU A 467 -14.93 19.13 -54.25
C LEU A 467 -15.10 18.03 -55.31
N THR A 468 -13.99 17.66 -55.97
CA THR A 468 -13.98 16.56 -56.94
C THR A 468 -13.98 15.18 -56.27
N GLU A 469 -14.37 14.11 -56.98
CA GLU A 469 -14.38 12.76 -56.44
C GLU A 469 -12.95 12.25 -56.12
N GLU A 470 -11.95 12.70 -56.88
CA GLU A 470 -10.55 12.39 -56.59
C GLU A 470 -10.12 13.02 -55.24
N ARG A 471 -10.44 14.31 -55.04
CA ARG A 471 -10.13 15.01 -53.77
C ARG A 471 -10.88 14.44 -52.57
N ARG A 472 -12.16 14.03 -52.83
CA ARG A 472 -12.97 13.32 -51.80
C ARG A 472 -12.29 12.01 -51.37
N ALA A 473 -11.80 11.22 -52.33
CA ALA A 473 -11.08 9.98 -52.07
C ALA A 473 -9.76 10.20 -51.27
N GLU A 474 -9.04 11.31 -51.56
CA GLU A 474 -7.86 11.69 -50.78
C GLU A 474 -8.21 12.02 -49.33
N LEU A 475 -9.28 12.76 -49.07
CA LEU A 475 -9.76 13.09 -47.71
C LEU A 475 -10.18 11.83 -46.94
N VAL A 476 -10.88 10.89 -47.57
CA VAL A 476 -11.22 9.61 -46.97
C VAL A 476 -9.97 8.79 -46.65
N ALA A 477 -8.96 8.82 -47.52
CA ALA A 477 -7.66 8.15 -47.26
C ALA A 477 -6.89 8.82 -46.11
N ALA A 478 -6.92 10.17 -46.04
CA ALA A 478 -6.30 10.91 -44.91
C ALA A 478 -7.01 10.59 -43.58
N ASN A 479 -8.36 10.57 -43.58
CA ASN A 479 -9.10 10.13 -42.39
C ASN A 479 -8.71 8.70 -41.98
N LYS A 480 -8.63 7.78 -42.94
CA LYS A 480 -8.22 6.40 -42.64
C LYS A 480 -6.80 6.34 -42.09
N ALA A 481 -5.84 7.09 -42.64
CA ALA A 481 -4.48 7.14 -42.16
C ALA A 481 -4.40 7.64 -40.70
N MET A 482 -5.20 8.66 -40.35
CA MET A 482 -5.29 9.13 -38.96
C MET A 482 -5.95 8.08 -38.04
N ALA A 483 -6.99 7.40 -38.52
CA ALA A 483 -7.63 6.33 -37.77
C ALA A 483 -6.71 5.11 -37.54
N ASP A 484 -5.86 4.78 -38.55
CA ASP A 484 -4.84 3.72 -38.44
C ASP A 484 -3.74 4.08 -37.42
N GLU A 485 -3.54 5.41 -37.13
CA GLU A 485 -2.71 5.92 -36.03
C GLU A 485 -3.47 5.95 -34.67
N ALA A 486 -4.66 5.34 -34.59
CA ALA A 486 -5.53 5.32 -33.40
C ALA A 486 -6.06 6.70 -32.99
N LEU A 487 -6.09 7.67 -33.89
CA LEU A 487 -6.64 8.99 -33.60
C LEU A 487 -8.19 8.98 -33.71
N ARG A 488 -8.85 9.64 -32.78
CA ARG A 488 -10.25 10.04 -32.92
C ARG A 488 -10.29 11.24 -33.87
N VAL A 489 -10.90 11.07 -35.02
CA VAL A 489 -10.90 12.12 -36.06
C VAL A 489 -12.28 12.81 -36.10
N LEU A 490 -12.25 14.13 -36.10
CA LEU A 490 -13.42 14.98 -36.39
C LEU A 490 -13.15 15.85 -37.61
N ALA A 491 -14.18 16.02 -38.44
CA ALA A 491 -14.18 16.93 -39.59
C ALA A 491 -14.87 18.23 -39.23
N LEU A 492 -14.39 19.33 -39.83
CA LEU A 492 -15.06 20.61 -39.83
C LEU A 492 -15.43 21.00 -41.28
N ALA A 493 -16.62 21.51 -41.42
CA ALA A 493 -17.05 22.20 -42.64
C ALA A 493 -17.74 23.53 -42.29
N SER A 494 -17.81 24.45 -43.22
CA SER A 494 -18.44 25.75 -43.00
C SER A 494 -19.42 26.13 -44.15
N ARG A 495 -20.28 27.11 -43.89
CA ARG A 495 -21.15 27.74 -44.86
C ARG A 495 -21.41 29.18 -44.44
N THR A 496 -21.35 30.13 -45.38
CA THR A 496 -21.58 31.57 -45.13
C THR A 496 -22.98 31.98 -45.48
N TYR A 497 -23.53 32.90 -44.70
CA TYR A 497 -24.86 33.50 -44.96
C TYR A 497 -24.77 35.04 -44.85
N THR A 498 -25.59 35.72 -45.65
CA THR A 498 -25.74 37.18 -45.59
C THR A 498 -26.76 37.64 -44.53
N GLU A 499 -27.65 36.77 -44.12
CA GLU A 499 -28.69 37.01 -43.10
C GLU A 499 -28.81 35.78 -42.22
N VAL A 500 -29.29 35.95 -40.94
CA VAL A 500 -29.55 34.82 -40.05
C VAL A 500 -30.48 33.82 -40.68
N PRO A 501 -30.14 32.51 -40.77
CA PRO A 501 -31.08 31.52 -41.30
C PRO A 501 -32.37 31.48 -40.49
N ALA A 502 -33.49 31.59 -41.18
CA ALA A 502 -34.83 31.56 -40.52
C ALA A 502 -35.15 30.18 -39.92
N ASP A 503 -34.54 29.13 -40.43
CA ASP A 503 -34.65 27.74 -39.92
C ASP A 503 -33.25 27.21 -39.63
N CYS A 504 -33.01 26.88 -38.38
CA CYS A 504 -31.74 26.27 -37.89
C CYS A 504 -31.92 24.76 -37.67
N SER A 505 -32.93 24.13 -38.26
CA SER A 505 -33.08 22.67 -38.17
C SER A 505 -31.92 21.95 -38.88
N PRO A 506 -31.58 20.71 -38.47
CA PRO A 506 -30.56 19.92 -39.16
C PRO A 506 -30.74 19.82 -40.67
N ALA A 507 -32.00 19.69 -41.15
CA ALA A 507 -32.33 19.60 -42.58
C ALA A 507 -31.99 20.88 -43.34
N ALA A 508 -32.04 22.06 -42.70
CA ALA A 508 -31.73 23.34 -43.29
C ALA A 508 -30.24 23.71 -43.25
N LEU A 509 -29.52 23.24 -42.25
CA LEU A 509 -28.10 23.57 -42.03
C LEU A 509 -27.15 22.54 -42.64
N GLU A 510 -27.48 21.24 -42.60
CA GLU A 510 -26.50 20.17 -42.85
C GLU A 510 -26.50 19.68 -44.30
N HIS A 511 -26.27 20.60 -45.24
CA HIS A 511 -26.15 20.34 -46.70
C HIS A 511 -25.33 21.42 -47.39
N ASP A 512 -24.77 21.12 -48.57
CA ASP A 512 -23.96 22.04 -49.40
C ASP A 512 -22.83 22.74 -48.68
N LEU A 513 -22.11 21.98 -47.85
CA LEU A 513 -21.03 22.48 -46.99
C LEU A 513 -19.71 22.63 -47.74
N VAL A 514 -18.84 23.49 -47.23
CA VAL A 514 -17.45 23.68 -47.66
C VAL A 514 -16.53 23.01 -46.67
N PHE A 515 -15.77 22.01 -47.08
CA PHE A 515 -14.85 21.28 -46.22
C PHE A 515 -13.70 22.17 -45.76
N CYS A 516 -13.42 22.22 -44.43
CA CYS A 516 -12.37 23.02 -43.82
C CYS A 516 -11.12 22.20 -43.39
N GLY A 517 -11.34 20.97 -42.93
CA GLY A 517 -10.20 20.12 -42.48
C GLY A 517 -10.63 19.00 -41.53
N LEU A 518 -9.62 18.22 -41.11
CA LEU A 518 -9.73 17.16 -40.12
C LEU A 518 -8.85 17.47 -38.89
N SER A 519 -9.36 17.13 -37.71
CA SER A 519 -8.62 17.19 -36.45
C SER A 519 -8.56 15.79 -35.87
N GLY A 520 -7.34 15.28 -35.67
CA GLY A 520 -7.06 14.00 -35.04
C GLY A 520 -6.63 14.19 -33.57
N MET A 521 -7.30 13.52 -32.66
CA MET A 521 -7.04 13.63 -31.23
C MET A 521 -6.90 12.26 -30.58
N ILE A 522 -6.16 12.20 -29.50
CA ILE A 522 -5.94 11.00 -28.70
C ILE A 522 -5.87 11.37 -27.23
N ASP A 523 -6.18 10.42 -26.36
CA ASP A 523 -5.80 10.47 -24.95
C ASP A 523 -4.33 10.02 -24.86
N PRO A 524 -3.36 10.95 -24.63
CA PRO A 524 -1.96 10.63 -24.75
C PRO A 524 -1.48 9.76 -23.58
N VAL A 525 -0.54 8.90 -23.88
CA VAL A 525 0.20 8.13 -22.87
C VAL A 525 0.89 9.08 -21.90
N ARG A 526 0.90 8.74 -20.61
CA ARG A 526 1.70 9.48 -19.62
C ARG A 526 3.20 9.30 -19.92
N PRO A 527 4.01 10.37 -19.89
CA PRO A 527 5.43 10.32 -20.30
C PRO A 527 6.26 9.27 -19.54
N GLU A 528 5.99 9.10 -18.24
CA GLU A 528 6.73 8.22 -17.34
C GLU A 528 6.33 6.73 -17.45
N VAL A 529 5.20 6.42 -18.08
CA VAL A 529 4.66 5.03 -18.11
C VAL A 529 5.51 4.12 -18.98
N ALA A 530 6.07 4.62 -20.08
CA ALA A 530 6.92 3.81 -20.95
C ALA A 530 8.18 3.32 -20.22
N ASP A 531 8.85 4.21 -19.48
CA ASP A 531 10.03 3.87 -18.68
C ASP A 531 9.65 2.91 -17.53
N ALA A 532 8.50 3.13 -16.89
CA ALA A 532 8.01 2.26 -15.82
C ALA A 532 7.68 0.83 -16.32
N ILE A 533 7.09 0.69 -17.52
CA ILE A 533 6.83 -0.63 -18.11
C ILE A 533 8.14 -1.33 -18.48
N HIS A 534 9.14 -0.59 -18.97
CA HIS A 534 10.46 -1.16 -19.24
C HIS A 534 11.12 -1.65 -17.94
N GLU A 535 11.08 -0.86 -16.87
CA GLU A 535 11.58 -1.25 -15.55
C GLU A 535 10.83 -2.47 -15.00
N ALA A 536 9.49 -2.52 -15.15
CA ALA A 536 8.68 -3.69 -14.80
C ALA A 536 9.13 -4.96 -15.52
N HIS A 537 9.36 -4.85 -16.83
CA HIS A 537 9.85 -5.96 -17.66
C HIS A 537 11.23 -6.45 -17.21
N ASP A 538 12.16 -5.53 -16.94
CA ASP A 538 13.51 -5.88 -16.43
C ASP A 538 13.41 -6.55 -15.05
N ALA A 539 12.43 -6.16 -14.25
CA ALA A 539 12.11 -6.73 -12.95
C ALA A 539 11.36 -8.09 -13.03
N GLY A 540 11.08 -8.60 -14.23
CA GLY A 540 10.33 -9.81 -14.48
C GLY A 540 8.84 -9.68 -14.17
N ILE A 541 8.28 -8.47 -14.21
CA ILE A 541 6.86 -8.17 -14.02
C ILE A 541 6.23 -7.97 -15.40
N ARG A 542 5.20 -8.72 -15.70
CA ARG A 542 4.45 -8.61 -16.95
C ARG A 542 3.35 -7.54 -16.80
N THR A 543 3.28 -6.63 -17.76
CA THR A 543 2.17 -5.68 -17.88
C THR A 543 1.18 -6.15 -18.94
N VAL A 544 -0.09 -6.13 -18.61
CA VAL A 544 -1.22 -6.51 -19.46
C VAL A 544 -2.20 -5.34 -19.52
N MET A 545 -2.55 -4.90 -20.73
CA MET A 545 -3.52 -3.83 -20.93
C MET A 545 -4.93 -4.40 -21.11
N ILE A 546 -5.88 -3.89 -20.35
CA ILE A 546 -7.30 -4.26 -20.42
C ILE A 546 -8.10 -2.99 -20.70
N THR A 547 -8.95 -2.97 -21.74
CA THR A 547 -9.68 -1.75 -22.13
C THR A 547 -11.00 -2.03 -22.83
N GLY A 548 -11.96 -1.11 -22.68
CA GLY A 548 -13.19 -1.06 -23.48
C GLY A 548 -13.00 -0.54 -24.90
N ASP A 549 -11.82 0.01 -25.23
CA ASP A 549 -11.52 0.60 -26.54
C ASP A 549 -11.48 -0.41 -27.69
N HIS A 550 -11.48 0.13 -28.91
CA HIS A 550 -11.27 -0.66 -30.12
C HIS A 550 -9.88 -1.28 -30.13
N ILE A 551 -9.78 -2.53 -30.62
CA ILE A 551 -8.56 -3.30 -30.57
C ILE A 551 -7.38 -2.62 -31.29
N ASP A 552 -7.60 -1.91 -32.40
CA ASP A 552 -6.54 -1.26 -33.14
C ASP A 552 -5.97 -0.07 -32.35
N THR A 553 -6.83 0.70 -31.66
CA THR A 553 -6.40 1.76 -30.73
C THR A 553 -5.58 1.19 -29.56
N ALA A 554 -6.08 0.12 -28.95
CA ALA A 554 -5.40 -0.55 -27.85
C ALA A 554 -4.03 -1.09 -28.26
N VAL A 555 -3.92 -1.73 -29.43
CA VAL A 555 -2.67 -2.27 -29.97
C VAL A 555 -1.67 -1.15 -30.30
N ALA A 556 -2.12 -0.01 -30.87
CA ALA A 556 -1.24 1.11 -31.18
C ALA A 556 -0.61 1.70 -29.90
N ILE A 557 -1.40 1.92 -28.85
CA ILE A 557 -0.92 2.40 -27.56
C ILE A 557 -0.01 1.35 -26.89
N ALA A 558 -0.39 0.08 -26.90
CA ALA A 558 0.38 -1.00 -26.30
C ALA A 558 1.74 -1.20 -26.99
N LYS A 559 1.82 -1.00 -28.30
CA LYS A 559 3.11 -0.98 -29.06
C LYS A 559 3.98 0.20 -28.67
N GLN A 560 3.40 1.40 -28.52
CA GLN A 560 4.11 2.58 -28.07
C GLN A 560 4.71 2.38 -26.68
N LEU A 561 3.99 1.67 -25.80
CA LEU A 561 4.41 1.35 -24.43
C LEU A 561 5.33 0.11 -24.34
N GLY A 562 5.54 -0.62 -25.42
CA GLY A 562 6.35 -1.85 -25.42
C GLY A 562 5.66 -3.06 -24.76
N ILE A 563 4.34 -3.01 -24.52
CA ILE A 563 3.57 -4.13 -23.95
C ILE A 563 3.44 -5.29 -24.95
N VAL A 564 3.19 -4.96 -26.23
CA VAL A 564 3.10 -5.93 -27.33
C VAL A 564 3.91 -5.47 -28.53
N THR A 565 4.33 -6.43 -29.34
CA THR A 565 5.07 -6.18 -30.60
C THR A 565 4.22 -6.39 -31.83
N ASP A 566 3.23 -7.27 -31.73
CA ASP A 566 2.38 -7.67 -32.85
C ASP A 566 0.89 -7.67 -32.49
N ARG A 567 0.05 -7.51 -33.52
CA ARG A 567 -1.42 -7.54 -33.40
C ARG A 567 -1.96 -8.90 -32.91
N SER A 568 -1.26 -9.99 -33.19
CA SER A 568 -1.63 -11.33 -32.73
C SER A 568 -1.60 -11.49 -31.21
N GLN A 569 -0.89 -10.62 -30.49
CA GLN A 569 -0.83 -10.60 -29.04
C GLN A 569 -2.02 -9.85 -28.40
N ALA A 570 -3.05 -9.52 -29.18
CA ALA A 570 -4.25 -8.84 -28.73
C ALA A 570 -5.51 -9.64 -29.09
N ILE A 571 -6.47 -9.68 -28.15
CA ILE A 571 -7.73 -10.39 -28.26
C ILE A 571 -8.91 -9.49 -27.90
N THR A 572 -10.11 -9.75 -28.44
CA THR A 572 -11.33 -9.01 -28.10
C THR A 572 -12.19 -9.75 -27.07
N GLY A 573 -13.06 -9.01 -26.36
CA GLY A 573 -14.06 -9.61 -25.48
C GLY A 573 -14.94 -10.62 -26.18
N ALA A 574 -15.35 -10.36 -27.44
CA ALA A 574 -16.15 -11.29 -28.23
C ALA A 574 -15.41 -12.59 -28.58
N ASP A 575 -14.10 -12.58 -28.67
CA ASP A 575 -13.28 -13.78 -28.86
C ASP A 575 -13.14 -14.52 -27.52
N LEU A 576 -12.98 -13.78 -26.40
CA LEU A 576 -12.98 -14.37 -25.05
C LEU A 576 -14.28 -15.10 -24.73
N ASP A 577 -15.43 -14.59 -25.16
CA ASP A 577 -16.74 -15.24 -24.98
C ASP A 577 -16.82 -16.60 -25.67
N ARG A 578 -16.02 -16.83 -26.71
CA ARG A 578 -15.98 -18.11 -27.47
C ARG A 578 -15.01 -19.12 -26.89
N MET A 579 -14.04 -18.67 -26.08
CA MET A 579 -13.04 -19.51 -25.45
C MET A 579 -13.58 -20.12 -24.16
N SER A 580 -13.30 -21.39 -23.90
CA SER A 580 -13.48 -21.99 -22.58
C SER A 580 -12.43 -21.45 -21.59
N ASP A 581 -12.62 -21.68 -20.27
CA ASP A 581 -11.65 -21.25 -19.27
C ASP A 581 -10.33 -22.03 -19.41
N GLU A 582 -10.40 -23.33 -19.78
CA GLU A 582 -9.21 -24.14 -20.04
C GLU A 582 -8.42 -23.67 -21.26
N GLU A 583 -9.12 -23.22 -22.33
CA GLU A 583 -8.48 -22.63 -23.51
C GLU A 583 -7.83 -21.29 -23.18
N LEU A 584 -8.51 -20.45 -22.40
CA LEU A 584 -7.95 -19.17 -21.94
C LEU A 584 -6.71 -19.41 -21.07
N ASP A 585 -6.77 -20.32 -20.11
CA ASP A 585 -5.63 -20.68 -19.27
C ASP A 585 -4.44 -21.19 -20.09
N ALA A 586 -4.69 -21.96 -21.16
CA ALA A 586 -3.63 -22.49 -22.02
C ALA A 586 -2.90 -21.36 -22.79
N HIS A 587 -3.62 -20.32 -23.20
CA HIS A 587 -3.14 -19.27 -24.11
C HIS A 587 -2.98 -17.89 -23.43
N ILE A 588 -3.21 -17.75 -22.12
CA ILE A 588 -3.20 -16.47 -21.40
C ILE A 588 -1.87 -15.71 -21.59
N GLU A 589 -0.75 -16.41 -21.72
CA GLU A 589 0.58 -15.84 -21.91
C GLU A 589 0.80 -15.29 -23.32
N ASP A 590 0.00 -15.70 -24.31
CA ASP A 590 0.11 -15.24 -25.68
C ASP A 590 -0.42 -13.80 -25.86
N TYR A 591 -1.28 -13.35 -24.92
CA TYR A 591 -1.96 -12.07 -25.02
C TYR A 591 -1.39 -11.05 -24.03
N GLY A 592 -1.13 -9.83 -24.51
CA GLY A 592 -0.75 -8.66 -23.71
C GLY A 592 -1.81 -7.56 -23.74
N VAL A 593 -2.82 -7.67 -24.64
CA VAL A 593 -3.90 -6.68 -24.80
C VAL A 593 -5.25 -7.37 -24.89
N TYR A 594 -6.20 -6.93 -24.06
CA TYR A 594 -7.59 -7.33 -24.08
C TYR A 594 -8.44 -6.10 -24.37
N ALA A 595 -9.12 -6.09 -25.54
CA ALA A 595 -9.88 -4.95 -26.06
C ALA A 595 -11.39 -5.21 -26.10
N ARG A 596 -12.21 -4.18 -25.99
CA ARG A 596 -13.68 -4.26 -25.92
C ARG A 596 -14.19 -5.28 -24.89
N VAL A 597 -13.53 -5.28 -23.72
CA VAL A 597 -13.90 -6.16 -22.62
C VAL A 597 -15.04 -5.58 -21.78
N GLN A 598 -15.82 -6.47 -21.17
CA GLN A 598 -16.86 -6.19 -20.19
C GLN A 598 -16.34 -6.51 -18.77
N PRO A 599 -17.02 -6.11 -17.70
CA PRO A 599 -16.59 -6.36 -16.32
C PRO A 599 -16.32 -7.85 -16.01
N GLU A 600 -17.14 -8.74 -16.53
CA GLU A 600 -17.02 -10.18 -16.36
C GLU A 600 -15.71 -10.72 -16.98
N HIS A 601 -15.32 -10.18 -18.14
CA HIS A 601 -14.05 -10.52 -18.79
C HIS A 601 -12.85 -10.12 -17.94
N LYS A 602 -12.89 -8.93 -17.28
CA LYS A 602 -11.80 -8.47 -16.39
C LYS A 602 -11.58 -9.47 -15.26
N THR A 603 -12.64 -9.93 -14.62
CA THR A 603 -12.56 -10.94 -13.55
C THR A 603 -12.00 -12.28 -14.07
N ARG A 604 -12.47 -12.74 -15.23
CA ARG A 604 -12.02 -13.97 -15.86
C ARG A 604 -10.53 -13.93 -16.24
N ILE A 605 -10.02 -12.80 -16.75
CA ILE A 605 -8.60 -12.61 -17.06
C ILE A 605 -7.75 -12.68 -15.79
N VAL A 606 -8.17 -12.00 -14.71
CA VAL A 606 -7.46 -12.05 -13.42
C VAL A 606 -7.41 -13.49 -12.89
N GLU A 607 -8.52 -14.24 -12.92
CA GLU A 607 -8.58 -15.62 -12.48
C GLU A 607 -7.68 -16.53 -13.30
N ALA A 608 -7.64 -16.37 -14.63
CA ALA A 608 -6.77 -17.13 -15.51
C ALA A 608 -5.26 -16.89 -15.21
N TRP A 609 -4.84 -15.68 -14.89
CA TRP A 609 -3.47 -15.44 -14.44
C TRP A 609 -3.19 -16.05 -13.06
N LYS A 610 -4.15 -16.00 -12.14
CA LYS A 610 -4.03 -16.60 -10.78
C LYS A 610 -3.99 -18.13 -10.84
N SER A 611 -4.72 -18.78 -11.77
CA SER A 611 -4.68 -20.24 -11.96
C SER A 611 -3.27 -20.75 -12.31
N ARG A 612 -2.41 -19.88 -12.85
CA ARG A 612 -0.99 -20.13 -13.14
C ARG A 612 -0.05 -19.84 -11.97
N ASP A 613 -0.56 -19.73 -10.75
CA ASP A 613 0.21 -19.36 -9.56
C ASP A 613 0.92 -17.99 -9.69
N GLN A 614 0.40 -17.09 -10.54
CA GLN A 614 0.90 -15.72 -10.66
C GLN A 614 0.28 -14.83 -9.59
N ILE A 615 1.06 -13.93 -9.02
CA ILE A 615 0.57 -12.84 -8.17
C ILE A 615 0.14 -11.70 -9.07
N VAL A 616 -1.16 -11.41 -9.06
CA VAL A 616 -1.81 -10.48 -9.98
C VAL A 616 -2.22 -9.20 -9.28
N ALA A 617 -1.76 -8.06 -9.79
CA ALA A 617 -2.31 -6.75 -9.47
C ALA A 617 -3.35 -6.36 -10.54
N MET A 618 -4.48 -5.78 -10.14
CA MET A 618 -5.53 -5.27 -11.04
C MET A 618 -5.86 -3.83 -10.71
N THR A 619 -5.79 -2.94 -11.72
CA THR A 619 -6.18 -1.54 -11.58
C THR A 619 -7.59 -1.28 -12.13
N GLY A 620 -8.27 -0.29 -11.57
CA GLY A 620 -9.53 0.21 -12.11
C GLY A 620 -10.03 1.44 -11.38
N ASP A 621 -10.95 2.17 -12.02
CA ASP A 621 -11.52 3.42 -11.52
C ASP A 621 -13.05 3.37 -11.34
N GLY A 622 -13.73 2.51 -12.08
CA GLY A 622 -15.20 2.42 -12.12
C GLY A 622 -15.80 1.34 -11.21
N VAL A 623 -17.09 1.48 -10.91
CA VAL A 623 -17.89 0.47 -10.20
C VAL A 623 -17.76 -0.90 -10.87
N ASN A 624 -17.66 -0.91 -12.20
CA ASN A 624 -17.54 -2.12 -13.03
C ASN A 624 -16.22 -2.88 -12.81
N ASP A 625 -15.21 -2.23 -12.24
CA ASP A 625 -13.89 -2.82 -11.97
C ASP A 625 -13.80 -3.44 -10.57
N ALA A 626 -14.69 -3.04 -9.67
CA ALA A 626 -14.66 -3.48 -8.28
C ALA A 626 -14.61 -5.01 -8.10
N PRO A 627 -15.36 -5.84 -8.86
CA PRO A 627 -15.26 -7.30 -8.76
C PRO A 627 -13.88 -7.84 -9.13
N SER A 628 -13.25 -7.33 -10.19
CA SER A 628 -11.93 -7.76 -10.65
C SER A 628 -10.81 -7.27 -9.71
N ILE A 629 -10.93 -6.04 -9.18
CA ILE A 629 -10.04 -5.48 -8.15
C ILE A 629 -10.06 -6.35 -6.89
N LYS A 630 -11.27 -6.68 -6.40
CA LYS A 630 -11.43 -7.53 -5.21
C LYS A 630 -10.91 -8.96 -5.42
N ARG A 631 -10.94 -9.47 -6.65
CA ARG A 631 -10.51 -10.83 -6.99
C ARG A 631 -9.00 -10.97 -7.18
N ALA A 632 -8.32 -9.88 -7.53
CA ALA A 632 -6.87 -9.83 -7.64
C ALA A 632 -6.17 -10.13 -6.30
N ASP A 633 -4.88 -10.45 -6.34
CA ASP A 633 -4.07 -10.57 -5.13
C ASP A 633 -3.73 -9.19 -4.57
N ILE A 634 -3.71 -8.18 -5.46
CA ILE A 634 -3.59 -6.78 -5.12
C ILE A 634 -4.59 -5.98 -5.95
N GLY A 635 -5.62 -5.49 -5.30
CA GLY A 635 -6.54 -4.52 -5.87
C GLY A 635 -5.94 -3.11 -5.81
N VAL A 636 -5.93 -2.40 -6.94
CA VAL A 636 -5.39 -1.04 -7.05
C VAL A 636 -6.51 -0.10 -7.52
N GLY A 637 -6.93 0.81 -6.66
CA GLY A 637 -7.93 1.84 -6.95
C GLY A 637 -7.28 3.16 -7.36
N MET A 638 -7.94 3.92 -8.25
CA MET A 638 -7.54 5.28 -8.58
C MET A 638 -7.98 6.25 -7.49
N GLY A 639 -7.15 7.22 -7.14
CA GLY A 639 -7.40 8.19 -6.07
C GLY A 639 -8.17 9.41 -6.53
N ILE A 640 -7.90 9.89 -7.76
CA ILE A 640 -8.53 11.08 -8.35
C ILE A 640 -9.80 10.67 -9.10
N THR A 641 -9.68 9.82 -10.11
CA THR A 641 -10.80 9.40 -10.98
C THR A 641 -11.61 8.24 -10.41
N GLY A 642 -11.03 7.49 -9.45
CA GLY A 642 -11.64 6.29 -8.88
C GLY A 642 -12.88 6.59 -8.04
N THR A 643 -13.90 5.76 -8.18
CA THR A 643 -15.09 5.79 -7.33
C THR A 643 -14.79 5.29 -5.93
N ASP A 644 -15.60 5.68 -4.95
CA ASP A 644 -15.44 5.20 -3.58
C ASP A 644 -15.56 3.67 -3.48
N VAL A 645 -16.35 3.05 -4.36
CA VAL A 645 -16.47 1.59 -4.46
C VAL A 645 -15.13 0.95 -4.74
N THR A 646 -14.42 1.43 -5.78
CA THR A 646 -13.10 0.90 -6.14
C THR A 646 -12.08 1.16 -5.05
N LYS A 647 -12.08 2.37 -4.46
CA LYS A 647 -11.22 2.70 -3.32
C LYS A 647 -11.48 1.79 -2.11
N ASN A 648 -12.74 1.46 -1.82
CA ASN A 648 -13.11 0.64 -0.66
C ASN A 648 -12.72 -0.83 -0.80
N VAL A 649 -12.77 -1.40 -2.00
CA VAL A 649 -12.37 -2.79 -2.23
C VAL A 649 -10.87 -2.96 -2.49
N ALA A 650 -10.16 -1.87 -2.84
CA ALA A 650 -8.75 -1.87 -3.17
C ALA A 650 -7.86 -2.11 -1.93
N ASP A 651 -6.73 -2.76 -2.15
CA ASP A 651 -5.66 -2.95 -1.16
C ASP A 651 -4.68 -1.77 -1.15
N MET A 652 -4.58 -1.06 -2.30
CA MET A 652 -3.78 0.13 -2.50
C MET A 652 -4.55 1.16 -3.33
N VAL A 653 -4.40 2.44 -3.03
CA VAL A 653 -4.96 3.56 -3.78
C VAL A 653 -3.84 4.45 -4.30
N LEU A 654 -3.88 4.79 -5.60
CA LEU A 654 -2.92 5.68 -6.25
C LEU A 654 -3.42 7.12 -6.13
N ALA A 655 -2.78 7.94 -5.32
CA ALA A 655 -3.20 9.34 -5.13
C ALA A 655 -3.00 10.23 -6.38
N ASP A 656 -2.21 9.76 -7.35
CA ASP A 656 -1.86 10.43 -8.61
C ASP A 656 -2.42 9.73 -9.87
N ASP A 657 -3.17 8.64 -9.70
CA ASP A 657 -3.71 7.79 -10.77
C ASP A 657 -2.66 7.29 -11.78
N ASN A 658 -1.40 7.13 -11.34
CA ASN A 658 -0.27 6.89 -12.24
C ASN A 658 0.25 5.46 -12.15
N PHE A 659 0.34 4.77 -13.30
CA PHE A 659 0.90 3.42 -13.39
C PHE A 659 2.33 3.33 -12.83
N ALA A 660 3.18 4.34 -13.06
CA ALA A 660 4.56 4.36 -12.58
C ALA A 660 4.64 4.26 -11.05
N THR A 661 3.64 4.77 -10.33
CA THR A 661 3.53 4.64 -8.88
C THR A 661 3.35 3.19 -8.42
N ILE A 662 2.71 2.33 -9.23
CA ILE A 662 2.59 0.89 -8.95
C ILE A 662 3.97 0.23 -8.96
N ILE A 663 4.80 0.57 -9.97
CA ILE A 663 6.16 0.01 -10.10
C ILE A 663 7.04 0.47 -8.94
N GLY A 664 6.94 1.76 -8.57
CA GLY A 664 7.60 2.28 -7.37
C GLY A 664 7.13 1.60 -6.06
N ALA A 665 5.86 1.22 -5.96
CA ALA A 665 5.33 0.46 -4.83
C ALA A 665 5.84 -1.00 -4.83
N CYS A 666 5.99 -1.64 -6.00
CA CYS A 666 6.61 -2.96 -6.12
C CYS A 666 8.09 -2.93 -5.71
N GLU A 667 8.86 -1.91 -6.13
CA GLU A 667 10.24 -1.69 -5.69
C GLU A 667 10.32 -1.59 -4.16
N GLU A 668 9.47 -0.75 -3.58
CA GLU A 668 9.43 -0.52 -2.13
C GLU A 668 8.99 -1.78 -1.36
N GLY A 669 8.01 -2.54 -1.87
CA GLY A 669 7.59 -3.83 -1.31
C GLY A 669 8.74 -4.86 -1.29
N ARG A 670 9.52 -4.97 -2.37
CA ARG A 670 10.73 -5.80 -2.45
C ARG A 670 11.78 -5.35 -1.42
N ARG A 671 12.02 -4.03 -1.30
CA ARG A 671 12.96 -3.45 -0.34
C ARG A 671 12.57 -3.78 1.12
N ILE A 672 11.30 -3.58 1.45
CA ILE A 672 10.79 -3.86 2.80
C ILE A 672 10.99 -5.34 3.14
N TYR A 673 10.61 -6.23 2.24
CA TYR A 673 10.76 -7.67 2.44
C TYR A 673 12.23 -8.09 2.57
N ASP A 674 13.13 -7.58 1.72
CA ASP A 674 14.57 -7.84 1.82
C ASP A 674 15.12 -7.36 3.16
N ASN A 675 14.71 -6.18 3.64
CA ASN A 675 15.15 -5.65 4.93
C ASN A 675 14.61 -6.48 6.10
N ILE A 676 13.35 -6.91 6.04
CA ILE A 676 12.79 -7.85 7.04
C ILE A 676 13.61 -9.14 7.09
N ARG A 677 13.97 -9.70 5.95
CA ARG A 677 14.84 -10.90 5.91
C ARG A 677 16.23 -10.65 6.51
N LYS A 678 16.83 -9.47 6.29
CA LYS A 678 18.11 -9.07 6.91
C LYS A 678 17.97 -8.99 8.43
N VAL A 679 16.90 -8.38 8.92
CA VAL A 679 16.59 -8.30 10.36
C VAL A 679 16.43 -9.69 10.97
N ILE A 680 15.60 -10.53 10.35
CA ILE A 680 15.35 -11.90 10.83
C ILE A 680 16.66 -12.70 10.87
N GLN A 681 17.47 -12.63 9.81
CA GLN A 681 18.74 -13.34 9.73
C GLN A 681 19.73 -12.83 10.78
N PHE A 682 19.82 -11.52 11.02
CA PHE A 682 20.66 -10.91 12.06
C PHE A 682 20.26 -11.43 13.45
N LEU A 683 19.01 -11.24 13.84
CA LEU A 683 18.51 -11.65 15.15
C LEU A 683 18.65 -13.18 15.38
N LEU A 684 18.28 -13.99 14.40
CA LEU A 684 18.39 -15.44 14.55
C LEU A 684 19.83 -15.93 14.61
N SER A 685 20.77 -15.33 13.89
CA SER A 685 22.18 -15.71 13.97
C SER A 685 22.80 -15.33 15.31
N ALA A 686 22.43 -14.16 15.88
CA ALA A 686 22.84 -13.73 17.23
C ALA A 686 22.29 -14.70 18.29
N ASN A 687 20.99 -14.93 18.34
CA ASN A 687 20.37 -15.85 19.31
C ASN A 687 20.88 -17.28 19.17
N LEU A 688 21.14 -17.80 17.97
CA LEU A 688 21.76 -19.12 17.78
C LEU A 688 23.19 -19.16 18.33
N ALA A 689 23.95 -18.07 18.19
CA ALA A 689 25.28 -17.99 18.76
C ALA A 689 25.28 -18.03 20.29
N GLU A 690 24.32 -17.31 20.91
CA GLU A 690 24.12 -17.36 22.37
C GLU A 690 23.77 -18.78 22.83
N VAL A 691 22.76 -19.40 22.18
CA VAL A 691 22.32 -20.77 22.48
C VAL A 691 23.46 -21.77 22.33
N PHE A 692 24.21 -21.72 21.23
CA PHE A 692 25.35 -22.62 21.02
C PHE A 692 26.47 -22.37 22.01
N SER A 693 26.77 -21.11 22.38
CA SER A 693 27.80 -20.76 23.37
C SER A 693 27.45 -21.32 24.73
N VAL A 694 26.22 -21.10 25.22
CA VAL A 694 25.73 -21.63 26.50
C VAL A 694 25.70 -23.16 26.48
N PHE A 695 25.18 -23.76 25.40
CA PHE A 695 25.07 -25.20 25.25
C PHE A 695 26.44 -25.89 25.27
N ILE A 696 27.39 -25.38 24.47
CA ILE A 696 28.75 -25.96 24.40
C ILE A 696 29.49 -25.77 25.74
N ALA A 697 29.42 -24.58 26.36
CA ALA A 697 30.01 -24.31 27.67
C ALA A 697 29.48 -25.28 28.75
N THR A 698 28.16 -25.47 28.79
CA THR A 698 27.52 -26.41 29.72
C THR A 698 27.92 -27.87 29.46
N LEU A 699 28.04 -28.28 28.19
CA LEU A 699 28.52 -29.60 27.83
C LEU A 699 29.99 -29.83 28.29
N ILE A 700 30.80 -28.80 28.22
CA ILE A 700 32.20 -28.84 28.75
C ILE A 700 32.19 -28.80 30.27
N GLY A 701 31.28 -28.08 30.93
CA GLY A 701 31.05 -28.06 32.37
C GLY A 701 31.36 -26.73 33.04
N PHE A 702 31.21 -25.61 32.34
CA PHE A 702 31.36 -24.28 32.91
C PHE A 702 30.21 -23.37 32.46
N THR A 703 29.96 -22.30 33.20
CA THR A 703 28.99 -21.26 32.86
C THR A 703 29.70 -20.12 32.13
N ILE A 704 29.23 -19.75 30.91
CA ILE A 704 29.81 -18.67 30.12
C ILE A 704 29.03 -17.37 30.26
N PHE A 705 27.72 -17.45 30.41
CA PHE A 705 26.83 -16.29 30.52
C PHE A 705 25.77 -16.50 31.59
N GLN A 706 25.43 -15.41 32.28
CA GLN A 706 24.27 -15.33 33.17
C GLN A 706 23.03 -14.86 32.39
N PRO A 707 21.81 -15.19 32.83
CA PRO A 707 20.56 -14.77 32.13
C PRO A 707 20.47 -13.26 31.88
N VAL A 708 20.92 -12.47 32.86
CA VAL A 708 20.88 -11.00 32.80
C VAL A 708 21.82 -10.44 31.74
N GLN A 709 22.95 -11.10 31.49
CA GLN A 709 23.91 -10.69 30.45
C GLN A 709 23.31 -10.90 29.04
N LEU A 710 22.66 -12.03 28.81
CA LEU A 710 22.02 -12.37 27.56
C LEU A 710 20.80 -11.46 27.29
N LEU A 711 20.01 -11.18 28.33
CA LEU A 711 18.90 -10.25 28.22
C LEU A 711 19.39 -8.84 27.89
N TRP A 712 20.55 -8.41 28.41
CA TRP A 712 21.18 -7.15 28.03
C TRP A 712 21.57 -7.12 26.54
N VAL A 713 22.17 -8.18 26.05
CA VAL A 713 22.59 -8.32 24.65
C VAL A 713 21.37 -8.18 23.74
N ASN A 714 20.35 -9.01 23.95
CA ASN A 714 19.10 -8.99 23.17
C ASN A 714 18.42 -7.61 23.14
N LEU A 715 18.44 -6.89 24.27
CA LEU A 715 17.81 -5.59 24.40
C LEU A 715 18.62 -4.47 23.75
N VAL A 716 19.94 -4.43 23.94
CA VAL A 716 20.80 -3.30 23.58
C VAL A 716 21.48 -3.50 22.24
N THR A 717 22.12 -4.66 22.03
CA THR A 717 22.90 -4.88 20.81
C THR A 717 22.10 -5.47 19.67
N ASP A 718 20.93 -6.06 19.92
CA ASP A 718 20.08 -6.64 18.88
C ASP A 718 18.97 -5.70 18.44
N CYS A 719 18.15 -5.17 19.37
CA CYS A 719 16.95 -4.42 18.98
C CYS A 719 17.24 -3.14 18.20
N PHE A 720 18.19 -2.30 18.65
CA PHE A 720 18.47 -1.03 17.98
C PHE A 720 19.11 -1.21 16.59
N PRO A 721 20.13 -2.07 16.39
CA PRO A 721 20.66 -2.35 15.07
C PRO A 721 19.65 -3.04 14.13
N ALA A 722 18.79 -3.93 14.66
CA ALA A 722 17.73 -4.57 13.87
C ALA A 722 16.76 -3.54 13.28
N LEU A 723 16.30 -2.56 14.09
CA LEU A 723 15.45 -1.45 13.59
C LEU A 723 16.17 -0.65 12.51
N ALA A 724 17.46 -0.34 12.72
CA ALA A 724 18.25 0.41 11.75
C ALA A 724 18.49 -0.35 10.44
N LEU A 725 18.64 -1.68 10.49
CA LEU A 725 18.72 -2.56 9.31
C LEU A 725 17.39 -2.55 8.53
N GLY A 726 16.26 -2.48 9.24
CA GLY A 726 14.93 -2.35 8.60
C GLY A 726 14.77 -1.08 7.77
N MET A 727 15.59 -0.05 8.04
CA MET A 727 15.58 1.23 7.30
C MET A 727 16.61 1.28 6.17
N GLU A 728 17.29 0.18 5.83
CA GLU A 728 18.30 0.15 4.76
C GLU A 728 17.67 0.51 3.40
N ASP A 729 18.43 1.24 2.59
CA ASP A 729 18.02 1.57 1.22
C ASP A 729 17.93 0.32 0.33
N ALA A 730 17.18 0.44 -0.77
CA ALA A 730 17.09 -0.60 -1.78
C ALA A 730 18.47 -0.94 -2.37
N GLU A 731 18.74 -2.21 -2.57
CA GLU A 731 19.93 -2.66 -3.30
C GLU A 731 19.79 -2.30 -4.79
N GLY A 732 20.88 -1.91 -5.43
CA GLY A 732 20.84 -1.34 -6.80
C GLY A 732 20.40 -2.31 -7.92
N ASP A 733 20.19 -3.58 -7.61
CA ASP A 733 19.73 -4.64 -8.51
C ASP A 733 18.31 -5.13 -8.19
N ILE A 734 17.59 -4.49 -7.25
CA ILE A 734 16.31 -4.97 -6.75
C ILE A 734 15.24 -5.08 -7.85
N MET A 735 15.24 -4.15 -8.81
CA MET A 735 14.38 -4.16 -9.99
C MET A 735 15.00 -4.85 -11.22
N LYS A 736 16.09 -5.62 -11.02
CA LYS A 736 16.68 -6.52 -12.03
C LYS A 736 16.53 -7.99 -11.66
N ARG A 737 15.97 -8.26 -10.49
CA ARG A 737 15.70 -9.61 -9.99
C ARG A 737 14.28 -10.02 -10.37
N LYS A 738 14.07 -11.29 -10.73
CA LYS A 738 12.71 -11.84 -10.90
C LYS A 738 11.93 -11.77 -9.60
N PRO A 739 10.59 -11.64 -9.66
CA PRO A 739 9.75 -11.70 -8.48
C PRO A 739 9.95 -13.04 -7.73
N ARG A 740 9.93 -12.99 -6.40
CA ARG A 740 9.94 -14.20 -5.59
C ARG A 740 8.60 -14.94 -5.69
N ASN A 741 8.61 -16.24 -5.44
CA ASN A 741 7.37 -16.98 -5.29
C ASN A 741 6.71 -16.61 -3.94
N ALA A 742 5.42 -16.28 -3.95
CA ALA A 742 4.68 -15.93 -2.73
C ALA A 742 4.55 -17.11 -1.74
N LYS A 743 4.65 -18.36 -2.24
CA LYS A 743 4.63 -19.56 -1.42
C LYS A 743 5.96 -19.80 -0.69
N ASP A 744 7.04 -19.11 -1.09
CA ASP A 744 8.33 -19.24 -0.43
C ASP A 744 8.24 -18.78 1.03
N GLY A 745 8.71 -19.61 1.93
CA GLY A 745 8.86 -19.26 3.34
C GLY A 745 9.94 -18.20 3.55
N VAL A 746 9.97 -17.59 4.74
CA VAL A 746 10.99 -16.60 5.11
C VAL A 746 12.41 -17.16 4.97
N PHE A 747 12.58 -18.47 5.19
CA PHE A 747 13.87 -19.18 5.10
C PHE A 747 14.27 -19.64 3.69
N ALA A 748 13.50 -19.31 2.67
CA ALA A 748 13.84 -19.64 1.28
C ALA A 748 15.21 -19.05 0.88
N GLY A 749 15.90 -19.70 -0.05
CA GLY A 749 17.22 -19.25 -0.54
C GLY A 749 18.33 -19.38 0.50
N HIS A 750 18.44 -20.55 1.13
CA HIS A 750 19.49 -20.94 2.08
C HIS A 750 19.58 -20.14 3.38
N MET A 751 18.59 -19.29 3.69
CA MET A 751 18.64 -18.40 4.86
C MET A 751 18.77 -19.16 6.20
N GLY A 752 18.11 -20.31 6.35
CA GLY A 752 18.27 -21.14 7.56
C GLY A 752 19.71 -21.63 7.76
N LEU A 753 20.36 -22.07 6.65
CA LEU A 753 21.78 -22.44 6.68
C LEU A 753 22.67 -21.22 7.01
N ASP A 754 22.37 -20.05 6.40
CA ASP A 754 23.09 -18.81 6.70
C ASP A 754 23.05 -18.49 8.19
N CYS A 755 21.88 -18.57 8.85
CA CYS A 755 21.73 -18.31 10.29
C CYS A 755 22.58 -19.28 11.15
N VAL A 756 22.53 -20.58 10.83
CA VAL A 756 23.30 -21.60 11.60
C VAL A 756 24.79 -21.39 11.43
N VAL A 757 25.29 -21.19 10.20
CA VAL A 757 26.74 -21.00 9.94
C VAL A 757 27.23 -19.71 10.59
N GLN A 758 26.46 -18.60 10.48
CA GLN A 758 26.82 -17.34 11.12
C GLN A 758 26.83 -17.46 12.65
N GLY A 759 25.80 -18.09 13.23
CA GLY A 759 25.75 -18.39 14.65
C GLY A 759 26.94 -19.21 15.14
N LEU A 760 27.34 -20.23 14.39
CA LEU A 760 28.53 -21.04 14.72
C LEU A 760 29.85 -20.24 14.64
N ILE A 761 29.98 -19.36 13.64
CA ILE A 761 31.18 -18.49 13.54
C ILE A 761 31.27 -17.58 14.76
N ILE A 762 30.15 -16.94 15.15
CA ILE A 762 30.08 -16.07 16.33
C ILE A 762 30.42 -16.89 17.60
N THR A 763 29.81 -18.07 17.77
CA THR A 763 30.08 -18.99 18.89
C THR A 763 31.58 -19.30 19.06
N VAL A 764 32.26 -19.61 17.94
CA VAL A 764 33.68 -19.90 17.95
C VAL A 764 34.49 -18.68 18.44
N LEU A 765 34.16 -17.47 18.00
CA LEU A 765 34.82 -16.24 18.41
C LEU A 765 34.61 -15.96 19.92
N VAL A 766 33.36 -16.13 20.40
CA VAL A 766 33.00 -15.94 21.81
C VAL A 766 33.70 -16.93 22.72
N LEU A 767 33.67 -18.23 22.37
CA LEU A 767 34.39 -19.26 23.14
C LEU A 767 35.91 -19.05 23.12
N ALA A 768 36.47 -18.66 21.99
CA ALA A 768 37.89 -18.32 21.89
C ALA A 768 38.27 -17.16 22.82
N SER A 769 37.40 -16.13 22.90
CA SER A 769 37.59 -15.01 23.79
C SER A 769 37.55 -15.41 25.26
N PHE A 770 36.60 -16.27 25.64
CA PHE A 770 36.49 -16.82 26.96
C PHE A 770 37.79 -17.53 27.36
N PHE A 771 38.28 -18.47 26.53
CA PHE A 771 39.54 -19.20 26.83
C PHE A 771 40.78 -18.30 26.83
N VAL A 772 40.81 -17.23 26.03
CA VAL A 772 41.92 -16.24 26.10
C VAL A 772 41.88 -15.48 27.42
N GLY A 773 40.66 -15.14 27.93
CA GLY A 773 40.49 -14.53 29.24
C GLY A 773 41.02 -15.43 30.35
N VAL A 774 40.57 -16.68 30.38
CA VAL A 774 41.08 -17.70 31.31
C VAL A 774 42.62 -17.78 31.29
N TYR A 775 43.21 -17.73 30.07
CA TYR A 775 44.68 -17.76 29.95
C TYR A 775 45.34 -16.48 30.49
N PHE A 776 44.71 -15.33 30.38
CA PHE A 776 45.26 -14.07 30.89
C PHE A 776 45.22 -13.99 32.41
N ASP A 777 44.20 -14.57 33.06
CA ASP A 777 44.04 -14.64 34.51
C ASP A 777 44.93 -15.73 35.13
N MET A 778 44.76 -16.98 34.68
CA MET A 778 45.42 -18.16 35.28
C MET A 778 46.80 -18.46 34.70
N GLY A 779 47.15 -17.93 33.52
CA GLY A 779 48.37 -18.26 32.79
C GLY A 779 48.39 -19.64 32.11
N TYR A 780 47.35 -20.43 32.20
CA TYR A 780 47.15 -21.74 31.55
C TYR A 780 45.69 -22.04 31.32
N ILE A 781 45.36 -22.98 30.44
CA ILE A 781 44.00 -23.46 30.19
C ILE A 781 43.91 -24.90 30.67
N HIS A 782 43.24 -25.17 31.80
CA HIS A 782 43.00 -26.53 32.30
C HIS A 782 41.50 -26.73 32.57
N ILE A 783 40.86 -27.48 31.72
CA ILE A 783 39.39 -27.68 31.74
C ILE A 783 38.92 -28.29 33.09
N ALA A 784 39.75 -29.12 33.76
CA ALA A 784 39.39 -29.72 35.05
C ALA A 784 39.27 -28.69 36.19
N ASP A 785 40.05 -27.60 36.18
CA ASP A 785 39.96 -26.54 37.17
C ASP A 785 38.73 -25.67 36.97
N MET A 786 38.33 -25.47 35.69
CA MET A 786 37.09 -24.76 35.33
C MET A 786 35.83 -25.55 35.75
N ILE A 787 35.86 -26.89 35.62
CA ILE A 787 34.77 -27.78 36.05
C ILE A 787 34.67 -27.82 37.59
N ALA A 788 35.76 -27.55 38.32
CA ALA A 788 35.82 -27.56 39.80
C ALA A 788 35.13 -26.30 40.43
N GLY A 789 34.55 -25.41 39.64
CA GLY A 789 33.77 -24.28 40.14
C GLY A 789 34.55 -22.98 40.33
N ASN A 790 35.80 -22.91 39.85
CA ASN A 790 36.49 -21.63 39.72
C ASN A 790 36.01 -20.94 38.46
N ALA A 791 34.84 -20.29 38.55
CA ALA A 791 34.33 -19.45 37.45
C ALA A 791 35.36 -18.33 37.19
N ASP A 792 35.93 -18.32 35.98
CA ASP A 792 36.88 -17.27 35.59
C ASP A 792 36.09 -16.02 35.16
N GLU A 793 35.96 -15.07 36.07
CA GLU A 793 35.22 -13.84 35.88
C GLU A 793 35.80 -12.99 34.72
N GLU A 794 37.14 -13.02 34.50
CA GLU A 794 37.83 -12.33 33.40
C GLU A 794 37.43 -12.97 32.05
N GLY A 795 37.36 -14.29 32.01
CA GLY A 795 36.89 -15.03 30.82
C GLY A 795 35.44 -14.72 30.46
N VAL A 796 34.54 -14.69 31.44
CA VAL A 796 33.12 -14.30 31.25
C VAL A 796 33.02 -12.88 30.73
N MET A 797 33.74 -11.92 31.34
CA MET A 797 33.72 -10.53 30.92
C MET A 797 34.24 -10.33 29.48
N MET A 798 35.36 -11.02 29.15
CA MET A 798 35.89 -11.00 27.78
C MET A 798 34.91 -11.60 26.76
N ALA A 799 34.27 -12.74 27.08
CA ALA A 799 33.26 -13.35 26.25
C ALA A 799 32.06 -12.41 25.99
N PHE A 800 31.58 -11.72 27.04
CA PHE A 800 30.51 -10.74 26.96
C PHE A 800 30.89 -9.55 26.09
N ILE A 801 32.06 -8.94 26.26
CA ILE A 801 32.53 -7.85 25.40
C ILE A 801 32.62 -8.32 23.95
N THR A 802 33.16 -9.52 23.72
CA THR A 802 33.30 -10.07 22.38
C THR A 802 31.94 -10.28 21.74
N LEU A 803 30.95 -10.85 22.44
CA LEU A 803 29.61 -11.08 21.93
C LEU A 803 28.95 -9.77 21.49
N ASN A 804 28.90 -8.77 22.40
CA ASN A 804 28.31 -7.45 22.08
C ASN A 804 29.01 -6.79 20.88
N MET A 805 30.34 -6.82 20.83
CA MET A 805 31.09 -6.20 19.73
C MET A 805 30.96 -6.97 18.40
N VAL A 806 30.89 -8.31 18.47
CA VAL A 806 30.61 -9.13 17.25
C VAL A 806 29.26 -8.76 16.67
N GLU A 807 28.19 -8.60 17.46
CA GLU A 807 26.87 -8.23 17.00
C GLU A 807 26.87 -6.84 16.39
N ILE A 808 27.51 -5.86 17.06
CA ILE A 808 27.68 -4.51 16.49
C ILE A 808 28.42 -4.55 15.15
N PHE A 809 29.48 -5.34 14.99
CA PHE A 809 30.18 -5.47 13.70
C PHE A 809 29.40 -6.30 12.70
N HIS A 810 28.67 -7.32 13.14
CA HIS A 810 27.86 -8.19 12.29
C HIS A 810 26.67 -7.47 11.70
N CYS A 811 26.06 -6.51 12.41
CA CYS A 811 24.96 -5.73 11.84
C CYS A 811 25.38 -4.96 10.57
N PHE A 812 26.63 -4.50 10.47
CA PHE A 812 27.17 -3.92 9.23
C PHE A 812 27.34 -4.96 8.14
N ASN A 813 27.71 -6.20 8.46
CA ASN A 813 27.76 -7.30 7.50
C ASN A 813 26.35 -7.61 6.95
N MET A 814 25.31 -7.47 7.78
CA MET A 814 23.93 -7.78 7.41
C MET A 814 23.25 -6.72 6.57
N ARG A 815 23.88 -5.58 6.24
CA ARG A 815 23.36 -4.57 5.30
C ARG A 815 23.05 -5.15 3.92
N SER A 816 23.78 -6.17 3.51
CA SER A 816 23.44 -7.02 2.36
C SER A 816 23.73 -8.48 2.68
N ARG A 817 22.83 -9.37 2.29
CA ARG A 817 23.00 -10.81 2.50
C ARG A 817 24.12 -11.40 1.63
N ARG A 818 24.38 -10.85 0.46
CA ARG A 818 25.32 -11.38 -0.53
C ARG A 818 26.40 -10.39 -0.96
N ALA A 819 26.08 -9.10 -1.08
CA ALA A 819 27.09 -8.11 -1.51
C ALA A 819 28.14 -7.89 -0.42
N SER A 820 29.35 -7.56 -0.84
CA SER A 820 30.44 -7.19 0.08
C SER A 820 30.17 -5.85 0.73
N LEU A 821 30.45 -5.75 2.05
CA LEU A 821 30.38 -4.51 2.82
C LEU A 821 31.21 -3.38 2.16
N PHE A 822 32.34 -3.71 1.56
CA PHE A 822 33.27 -2.76 0.96
C PHE A 822 32.80 -2.23 -0.40
N THR A 823 31.80 -2.85 -1.05
CA THR A 823 31.23 -2.41 -2.32
C THR A 823 30.02 -1.47 -2.14
N MET A 824 29.52 -1.32 -0.95
CA MET A 824 28.35 -0.51 -0.63
C MET A 824 28.71 0.98 -0.56
N LYS A 825 28.17 1.78 -1.50
CA LYS A 825 28.48 3.22 -1.59
C LYS A 825 27.65 4.08 -0.63
N LYS A 826 26.37 3.72 -0.42
CA LYS A 826 25.46 4.45 0.49
C LYS A 826 25.70 4.01 1.93
N GLN A 827 25.63 4.95 2.87
CA GLN A 827 25.77 4.69 4.30
C GLN A 827 24.43 4.85 5.01
N ASN A 828 24.10 3.88 5.86
CA ASN A 828 22.92 3.94 6.73
C ASN A 828 23.28 4.72 8.02
N LYS A 829 22.82 5.95 8.12
CA LYS A 829 23.09 6.83 9.27
C LYS A 829 22.46 6.30 10.56
N TRP A 830 21.30 5.66 10.46
CA TRP A 830 20.62 5.08 11.62
C TRP A 830 21.39 3.88 12.19
N LEU A 831 22.01 3.08 11.30
CA LEU A 831 22.85 1.97 11.71
C LEU A 831 24.12 2.44 12.46
N TRP A 832 24.74 3.52 11.96
CA TRP A 832 25.86 4.13 12.68
C TRP A 832 25.44 4.70 14.04
N ALA A 833 24.27 5.34 14.13
CA ALA A 833 23.76 5.88 15.39
C ALA A 833 23.42 4.77 16.39
N SER A 834 22.76 3.68 15.95
CA SER A 834 22.43 2.53 16.78
C SER A 834 23.69 1.79 17.27
N ALA A 835 24.67 1.58 16.39
CA ALA A 835 25.94 0.97 16.73
C ALA A 835 26.73 1.81 17.75
N ALA A 836 26.76 3.15 17.58
CA ALA A 836 27.40 4.05 18.56
C ALA A 836 26.67 4.03 19.91
N LEU A 837 25.34 4.00 19.92
CA LEU A 837 24.53 3.87 21.13
C LEU A 837 24.82 2.56 21.84
N ALA A 838 24.80 1.42 21.15
CA ALA A 838 25.08 0.11 21.70
C ALA A 838 26.49 0.03 22.25
N LEU A 839 27.49 0.59 21.54
CA LEU A 839 28.88 0.67 22.02
C LEU A 839 28.99 1.48 23.33
N VAL A 840 28.37 2.66 23.38
CA VAL A 840 28.41 3.52 24.59
C VAL A 840 27.77 2.80 25.78
N LEU A 841 26.65 2.15 25.59
CA LEU A 841 25.95 1.42 26.63
C LEU A 841 26.76 0.20 27.09
N THR A 842 27.39 -0.53 26.19
CA THR A 842 28.31 -1.65 26.52
C THR A 842 29.51 -1.16 27.32
N VAL A 843 30.15 -0.04 26.94
CA VAL A 843 31.24 0.58 27.67
C VAL A 843 30.80 1.02 29.08
N ILE A 844 29.63 1.60 29.24
CA ILE A 844 29.06 2.00 30.52
C ILE A 844 28.95 0.79 31.46
N VAL A 845 28.37 -0.31 31.01
CA VAL A 845 28.18 -1.53 31.82
C VAL A 845 29.53 -2.20 32.19
N THR A 846 30.49 -2.16 31.28
CA THR A 846 31.79 -2.83 31.50
C THR A 846 32.80 -1.98 32.28
N VAL A 847 32.66 -0.65 32.28
CA VAL A 847 33.67 0.26 32.89
C VAL A 847 33.18 0.92 34.18
N GLN A 848 31.87 1.15 34.32
CA GLN A 848 31.31 1.78 35.53
C GLN A 848 31.38 0.78 36.69
N PRO A 849 32.16 1.06 37.82
CA PRO A 849 32.50 0.03 38.81
C PRO A 849 31.28 -0.68 39.42
N THR A 850 30.22 0.05 39.76
CA THR A 850 29.03 -0.54 40.39
C THR A 850 28.27 -1.46 39.42
N LEU A 851 28.15 -1.07 38.15
CA LEU A 851 27.47 -1.89 37.13
C LEU A 851 28.35 -3.10 36.74
N ALA A 852 29.65 -2.90 36.56
CA ALA A 852 30.58 -3.98 36.23
C ALA A 852 30.59 -5.04 37.33
N GLU A 853 30.65 -4.63 38.63
CA GLU A 853 30.56 -5.55 39.76
C GLU A 853 29.22 -6.28 39.80
N MET A 854 28.10 -5.61 39.46
CA MET A 854 26.79 -6.22 39.41
C MET A 854 26.66 -7.26 38.29
N PHE A 855 27.28 -7.03 37.12
CA PHE A 855 27.17 -7.91 35.97
C PHE A 855 28.20 -9.05 35.91
N PHE A 856 29.40 -8.83 36.47
CA PHE A 856 30.54 -9.72 36.31
C PHE A 856 31.24 -10.11 37.66
N GLY A 857 30.77 -9.56 38.79
CA GLY A 857 31.49 -9.70 40.05
C GLY A 857 32.68 -8.72 40.21
N PRO A 858 33.48 -8.85 41.23
CA PRO A 858 34.58 -7.90 41.58
C PRO A 858 35.81 -8.08 40.67
N VAL A 859 35.61 -7.98 39.36
CA VAL A 859 36.64 -8.17 38.32
C VAL A 859 37.05 -6.84 37.69
N THR A 860 38.35 -6.69 37.40
CA THR A 860 38.86 -5.57 36.59
C THR A 860 39.62 -6.09 35.38
N LEU A 861 39.09 -5.90 34.22
CA LEU A 861 39.70 -6.32 32.97
C LEU A 861 40.87 -5.40 32.60
N GLU A 862 42.07 -5.99 32.41
CA GLU A 862 43.23 -5.26 31.93
C GLU A 862 43.06 -4.82 30.47
N LEU A 863 43.73 -3.74 30.05
CA LEU A 863 43.68 -3.24 28.68
C LEU A 863 44.03 -4.32 27.62
N LYS A 864 44.90 -5.24 27.93
CA LYS A 864 45.25 -6.38 27.04
C LYS A 864 44.06 -7.28 26.76
N GLY A 865 43.20 -7.55 27.75
CA GLY A 865 42.00 -8.33 27.64
C GLY A 865 40.96 -7.63 26.76
N VAL A 866 40.71 -6.33 26.97
CA VAL A 866 39.85 -5.52 26.14
C VAL A 866 40.29 -5.53 24.67
N LEU A 867 41.59 -5.31 24.41
CA LEU A 867 42.12 -5.31 23.04
C LEU A 867 42.03 -6.68 22.36
N ALA A 868 42.23 -7.77 23.13
CA ALA A 868 42.07 -9.14 22.61
C ALA A 868 40.60 -9.43 22.28
N ALA A 869 39.66 -9.07 23.14
CA ALA A 869 38.21 -9.21 22.89
C ALA A 869 37.75 -8.44 21.65
N LEU A 870 38.14 -7.18 21.52
CA LEU A 870 37.89 -6.36 20.35
C LEU A 870 38.52 -6.91 19.06
N GLY A 871 39.76 -7.42 19.17
CA GLY A 871 40.45 -8.05 18.04
C GLY A 871 39.73 -9.30 17.54
N LEU A 872 39.30 -10.17 18.46
CA LEU A 872 38.50 -11.35 18.14
C LEU A 872 37.13 -10.96 17.53
N ALA A 873 36.46 -9.99 18.11
CA ALA A 873 35.19 -9.51 17.58
C ALA A 873 35.33 -8.95 16.16
N PHE A 874 36.41 -8.22 15.88
CA PHE A 874 36.62 -7.66 14.52
C PHE A 874 36.82 -8.74 13.45
N LEU A 875 37.26 -9.95 13.80
CA LEU A 875 37.40 -11.07 12.86
C LEU A 875 36.07 -11.48 12.21
N ILE A 876 34.93 -11.15 12.78
CA ILE A 876 33.62 -11.44 12.16
C ILE A 876 33.47 -10.78 10.77
N ILE A 877 34.09 -9.60 10.54
CA ILE A 877 34.01 -8.90 9.25
C ILE A 877 34.69 -9.72 8.15
N PRO A 878 35.99 -10.06 8.21
CA PRO A 878 36.64 -10.85 7.16
C PRO A 878 36.07 -12.27 7.03
N LEU A 879 35.67 -12.90 8.11
CA LEU A 879 35.03 -14.24 8.07
C LEU A 879 33.70 -14.19 7.31
N MET A 880 32.89 -13.19 7.57
CA MET A 880 31.64 -13.01 6.83
C MET A 880 31.84 -12.63 5.36
N GLU A 881 32.85 -11.84 5.04
CA GLU A 881 33.20 -11.56 3.62
C GLU A 881 33.63 -12.83 2.87
N ILE A 882 34.39 -13.70 3.50
CA ILE A 882 34.79 -15.01 2.94
C ILE A 882 33.50 -15.87 2.73
N TYR A 883 32.65 -15.97 3.75
CA TYR A 883 31.39 -16.71 3.68
C TYR A 883 30.52 -16.22 2.52
N LYS A 884 30.28 -14.90 2.43
CA LYS A 884 29.52 -14.29 1.33
C LYS A 884 30.15 -14.57 -0.04
N ALA A 885 31.48 -14.57 -0.14
CA ALA A 885 32.17 -14.90 -1.38
C ALA A 885 31.92 -16.36 -1.82
N ILE A 886 31.95 -17.30 -0.85
CA ILE A 886 31.62 -18.72 -1.10
C ILE A 886 30.16 -18.85 -1.56
N MET A 887 29.21 -18.23 -0.86
CA MET A 887 27.80 -18.31 -1.19
C MET A 887 27.48 -17.72 -2.58
N ARG A 888 28.12 -16.61 -2.96
CA ARG A 888 28.03 -16.07 -4.33
C ARG A 888 28.56 -17.01 -5.41
N ALA A 889 29.56 -17.83 -5.11
CA ALA A 889 30.08 -18.83 -6.03
C ALA A 889 29.09 -19.99 -6.19
N VAL A 890 28.53 -20.49 -5.08
CA VAL A 890 27.54 -21.59 -5.05
C VAL A 890 26.23 -21.21 -5.76
N GLU A 891 25.75 -19.98 -5.58
CA GLU A 891 24.49 -19.50 -6.18
C GLU A 891 24.62 -19.15 -7.69
N LYS A 892 25.84 -19.07 -8.24
CA LYS A 892 26.07 -18.89 -9.68
C LYS A 892 26.09 -20.19 -10.46
N GLU A 893 26.31 -21.31 -9.82
CA GLU A 893 26.16 -22.66 -10.37
C GLU A 893 24.68 -23.10 -10.31
#